data_34c637b0cd9237e88b35690dd85c76eb
#
_entry.id   34c637b0cd9237e88b35690dd85c76eb
#
_cell.length_a   1.000
_cell.length_b   1.000
_cell.length_c   1.000
_cell.angle_alpha   90.00
_cell.angle_beta   90.00
_cell.angle_gamma   90.00
#
_symmetry.space_group_name_H-M   'P 1'
#
loop_
_entity.id
_entity.type
_entity.pdbx_description
1 polymer ?
#
loop_
_entity_poly.entity_id
_entity_poly.type
_entity_poly.pdbx_seq_one_letter_code
_entity_poly.pdbx_strand_id
1 'polypeptide(L)'
;MTATGVKEWLLEGEHKRARQLSGGAQEQTRERDHPWWKVMCLTGVDYFSTLGYQPGIAALAAGLLSPLATVVLVVLTLAGALPIYRRVAAESPHGQGSLAMLEKLLSRWKGKLLVLALLGFAATDFVITITLSAADAAEHAVENPYVPSFLHGQNMLITLLLIALLGAVFLKGFAEAIGVALGLVALYLALNLVVVVDSLIHVFSSAHVIVDWQNMLVSQHGSIWAMIGVSLIVFPKLALGLSGFETGVSVMPLVHGAPGDTEREPRGRIRNTRKLLTTAALIMSAFLITSSFATTVLIPQEEFSGDGKASGRALAFLAHSYLGNAFGTVYDVSTIAILWFAGASAMAGLLNLVPRYLPRYGMAPNWAGATRPLVIVISVIAFVITWIFDASVDAQGGAYATGVLVLISSAALAVTLSAHRRKHYGAFTGYAVITVVFVYTTIANIIERPDGVKIAAFFIVAIITTSLVSRATRSLELRAVDVDFDAAAQRILDKATRNGHVRVIANEPDARNEEEYREKVREATENSHLPHDCSPIFLEVTISDASDFESALHIHGEKRAGYQILRVKSPSIANAIAAILLRIRDDTGLRPHVYFAWTEGNPLKFLVRYLFSGDGDVPPVTREVLRRAEPDPERRPVVHVG
;
A
#
# COMPACT_ATOMS: atom_id res chain seq x y z
N MET A 1 -8.62 -22.37 -26.72
CA MET A 1 -9.05 -20.98 -26.57
C MET A 1 -8.41 -20.16 -27.69
N THR A 2 -9.19 -19.37 -28.42
CA THR A 2 -8.65 -18.42 -29.40
C THR A 2 -7.91 -17.30 -28.67
N ALA A 3 -6.93 -16.64 -29.31
CA ALA A 3 -6.16 -15.54 -28.70
C ALA A 3 -7.06 -14.42 -28.15
N THR A 4 -8.20 -14.16 -28.78
CA THR A 4 -9.24 -13.23 -28.35
C THR A 4 -9.90 -13.67 -27.04
N GLY A 5 -10.24 -14.94 -26.89
CA GLY A 5 -10.86 -15.46 -25.67
C GLY A 5 -9.92 -15.47 -24.46
N VAL A 6 -8.59 -15.65 -24.68
CA VAL A 6 -7.59 -15.54 -23.62
C VAL A 6 -7.47 -14.07 -23.14
N LYS A 7 -7.48 -13.10 -24.06
CA LYS A 7 -7.42 -11.68 -23.73
C LYS A 7 -8.65 -11.23 -22.95
N GLU A 8 -9.85 -11.63 -23.37
CA GLU A 8 -11.10 -11.32 -22.67
C GLU A 8 -11.13 -11.94 -21.27
N TRP A 9 -10.70 -13.20 -21.15
CA TRP A 9 -10.58 -13.85 -19.84
C TRP A 9 -9.57 -13.15 -18.93
N LEU A 10 -8.41 -12.75 -19.45
CA LEU A 10 -7.35 -12.08 -18.68
C LEU A 10 -7.80 -10.72 -18.14
N LEU A 11 -8.53 -9.95 -18.95
CA LEU A 11 -8.97 -8.58 -18.64
C LEU A 11 -10.39 -8.51 -18.07
N GLU A 12 -10.98 -9.65 -17.69
CA GLU A 12 -12.31 -9.69 -17.10
C GLU A 12 -12.35 -8.84 -15.81
N GLY A 13 -13.30 -7.93 -15.74
CA GLY A 13 -13.49 -7.04 -14.59
C GLY A 13 -12.69 -5.73 -14.64
N GLU A 14 -11.83 -5.50 -15.65
CA GLU A 14 -11.05 -4.28 -15.81
C GLU A 14 -11.92 -3.02 -15.66
N HIS A 15 -12.99 -2.91 -16.43
CA HIS A 15 -13.86 -1.73 -16.41
C HIS A 15 -14.70 -1.58 -15.14
N LYS A 16 -15.12 -2.67 -14.51
CA LYS A 16 -15.89 -2.62 -13.24
C LYS A 16 -15.01 -2.15 -12.10
N ARG A 17 -13.82 -2.70 -11.99
CA ARG A 17 -12.88 -2.39 -10.91
C ARG A 17 -12.24 -1.00 -11.09
N ALA A 18 -11.94 -0.59 -12.32
CA ALA A 18 -11.49 0.75 -12.62
C ALA A 18 -12.53 1.82 -12.20
N ARG A 19 -13.83 1.61 -12.46
CA ARG A 19 -14.90 2.51 -12.00
C ARG A 19 -15.06 2.51 -10.49
N GLN A 20 -14.92 1.38 -9.81
CA GLN A 20 -14.99 1.30 -8.34
C GLN A 20 -13.81 1.99 -7.66
N LEU A 21 -12.63 2.00 -8.29
CA LEU A 21 -11.40 2.59 -7.75
C LEU A 21 -11.24 4.08 -8.09
N SER A 22 -11.84 4.55 -9.20
CA SER A 22 -11.74 5.94 -9.66
C SER A 22 -12.71 6.93 -8.98
N GLY A 23 -13.37 6.56 -7.91
CA GLY A 23 -14.02 7.53 -7.04
C GLY A 23 -15.52 7.68 -7.14
N GLY A 24 -16.20 6.69 -7.65
CA GLY A 24 -17.62 6.55 -7.36
C GLY A 24 -17.81 6.13 -5.90
N ALA A 25 -17.97 7.08 -5.00
CA ALA A 25 -18.31 6.83 -3.59
C ALA A 25 -19.69 6.15 -3.41
N GLN A 26 -20.24 5.53 -4.43
CA GLN A 26 -21.65 5.16 -4.44
C GLN A 26 -21.98 3.70 -4.73
N GLU A 27 -21.02 2.82 -4.97
CA GLU A 27 -21.31 1.36 -4.95
C GLU A 27 -20.07 0.57 -4.51
N GLN A 28 -19.57 0.85 -3.31
CA GLN A 28 -18.97 -0.22 -2.54
C GLN A 28 -20.13 -1.19 -2.27
N THR A 29 -20.14 -2.32 -2.97
CA THR A 29 -20.82 -3.51 -2.47
C THR A 29 -20.46 -3.57 -0.99
N ARG A 30 -21.43 -3.38 -0.09
CA ARG A 30 -21.21 -3.47 1.36
C ARG A 30 -20.65 -4.87 1.60
N GLU A 31 -19.33 -5.00 1.59
CA GLU A 31 -18.67 -6.18 2.13
C GLU A 31 -19.27 -6.33 3.53
N ARG A 32 -19.77 -7.51 3.84
CA ARG A 32 -20.39 -7.76 5.14
C ARG A 32 -19.35 -7.49 6.20
N ASP A 33 -19.54 -6.46 7.00
CA ASP A 33 -18.69 -6.17 8.13
C ASP A 33 -18.84 -7.28 9.19
N HIS A 34 -17.76 -7.58 9.88
CA HIS A 34 -17.65 -8.69 10.82
C HIS A 34 -17.20 -8.21 12.21
N PRO A 35 -17.52 -8.95 13.28
CA PRO A 35 -16.97 -8.68 14.60
C PRO A 35 -15.44 -8.62 14.57
N TRP A 36 -14.86 -7.68 15.32
CA TRP A 36 -13.42 -7.41 15.32
C TRP A 36 -12.54 -8.64 15.59
N TRP A 37 -13.01 -9.58 16.39
CA TRP A 37 -12.27 -10.81 16.70
C TRP A 37 -12.21 -11.80 15.51
N LYS A 38 -13.23 -11.83 14.64
CA LYS A 38 -13.18 -12.61 13.40
C LYS A 38 -12.23 -11.96 12.39
N VAL A 39 -12.27 -10.63 12.29
CA VAL A 39 -11.35 -9.88 11.42
C VAL A 39 -9.92 -9.98 11.94
N MET A 40 -9.72 -10.05 13.28
CA MET A 40 -8.41 -10.32 13.88
C MET A 40 -7.82 -11.65 13.40
N CYS A 41 -8.62 -12.71 13.29
CA CYS A 41 -8.14 -13.98 12.75
C CYS A 41 -7.80 -13.91 11.26
N LEU A 42 -8.55 -13.12 10.48
CA LEU A 42 -8.22 -12.92 9.05
C LEU A 42 -6.84 -12.27 8.85
N THR A 43 -6.54 -11.22 9.60
CA THR A 43 -5.20 -10.60 9.57
C THR A 43 -4.18 -11.38 10.37
N GLY A 44 -4.66 -12.15 11.35
CA GLY A 44 -3.85 -12.96 12.23
C GLY A 44 -3.16 -14.13 11.54
N VAL A 45 -3.65 -14.58 10.35
CA VAL A 45 -2.92 -15.61 9.58
C VAL A 45 -1.52 -15.12 9.20
N ASP A 46 -1.37 -13.85 8.85
CA ASP A 46 -0.07 -13.23 8.57
C ASP A 46 0.72 -12.96 9.86
N TYR A 47 0.07 -12.41 10.88
CA TYR A 47 0.74 -12.01 12.12
C TYR A 47 1.14 -13.22 12.98
N PHE A 48 0.23 -14.19 13.21
CA PHE A 48 0.50 -15.35 14.07
C PHE A 48 1.36 -16.41 13.39
N SER A 49 1.36 -16.51 12.04
CA SER A 49 2.25 -17.42 11.32
C SER A 49 3.73 -17.14 11.61
N THR A 50 4.08 -15.92 11.99
CA THR A 50 5.42 -15.52 12.41
C THR A 50 5.98 -16.38 13.56
N LEU A 51 5.12 -17.00 14.37
CA LEU A 51 5.55 -17.95 15.40
C LEU A 51 6.24 -19.21 14.81
N GLY A 52 5.99 -19.57 13.56
CA GLY A 52 6.64 -20.70 12.90
C GLY A 52 8.16 -20.51 12.84
N TYR A 53 8.60 -19.35 12.39
CA TYR A 53 10.01 -19.07 12.11
C TYR A 53 10.70 -18.10 13.09
N GLN A 54 9.96 -17.20 13.76
CA GLN A 54 10.55 -16.15 14.61
C GLN A 54 11.41 -16.66 15.77
N PRO A 55 11.02 -17.71 16.53
CA PRO A 55 11.87 -18.21 17.61
C PRO A 55 13.20 -18.78 17.10
N GLY A 56 13.20 -19.46 15.95
CA GLY A 56 14.42 -19.96 15.29
C GLY A 56 15.32 -18.82 14.82
N ILE A 57 14.77 -17.83 14.14
CA ILE A 57 15.51 -16.64 13.70
C ILE A 57 16.08 -15.86 14.90
N ALA A 58 15.32 -15.74 16.00
CA ALA A 58 15.79 -15.09 17.21
C ALA A 58 16.97 -15.85 17.85
N ALA A 59 16.89 -17.18 17.91
CA ALA A 59 17.97 -18.02 18.43
C ALA A 59 19.22 -17.95 17.55
N LEU A 60 19.06 -17.94 16.22
CA LEU A 60 20.16 -17.82 15.28
C LEU A 60 20.84 -16.43 15.37
N ALA A 61 20.04 -15.35 15.49
CA ALA A 61 20.53 -13.98 15.50
C ALA A 61 21.15 -13.55 16.84
N ALA A 62 20.58 -13.97 17.97
CA ALA A 62 20.92 -13.53 19.31
C ALA A 62 21.53 -14.61 20.21
N GLY A 63 21.56 -15.87 19.75
CA GLY A 63 22.06 -17.00 20.52
C GLY A 63 21.40 -17.08 21.88
N LEU A 64 22.20 -17.21 22.96
CA LEU A 64 21.72 -17.27 24.35
C LEU A 64 20.98 -16.00 24.79
N LEU A 65 21.19 -14.85 24.14
CA LEU A 65 20.49 -13.60 24.40
C LEU A 65 19.11 -13.49 23.73
N SER A 66 18.68 -14.49 22.96
CA SER A 66 17.41 -14.48 22.24
C SER A 66 16.20 -14.11 23.11
N PRO A 67 16.02 -14.62 24.34
CA PRO A 67 14.92 -14.21 25.20
C PRO A 67 14.97 -12.73 25.58
N LEU A 68 16.15 -12.17 25.86
CA LEU A 68 16.32 -10.76 26.21
C LEU A 68 16.07 -9.86 25.00
N ALA A 69 16.61 -10.21 23.83
CA ALA A 69 16.36 -9.49 22.59
C ALA A 69 14.87 -9.53 22.19
N THR A 70 14.19 -10.65 22.45
CA THR A 70 12.73 -10.77 22.24
C THR A 70 11.94 -9.89 23.22
N VAL A 71 12.38 -9.74 24.47
CA VAL A 71 11.76 -8.78 25.40
C VAL A 71 11.90 -7.34 24.88
N VAL A 72 13.06 -6.96 24.36
CA VAL A 72 13.24 -5.63 23.73
C VAL A 72 12.26 -5.46 22.56
N LEU A 73 12.14 -6.46 21.69
CA LEU A 73 11.18 -6.46 20.58
C LEU A 73 9.74 -6.28 21.07
N VAL A 74 9.33 -7.02 22.11
CA VAL A 74 7.97 -6.94 22.68
C VAL A 74 7.71 -5.56 23.30
N VAL A 75 8.68 -4.98 24.01
CA VAL A 75 8.56 -3.61 24.51
C VAL A 75 8.36 -2.62 23.36
N LEU A 76 9.14 -2.75 22.28
CA LEU A 76 8.98 -1.90 21.10
C LEU A 76 7.65 -2.14 20.39
N THR A 77 7.14 -3.37 20.38
CA THR A 77 5.81 -3.70 19.86
C THR A 77 4.71 -3.01 20.65
N LEU A 78 4.69 -3.18 21.97
CA LEU A 78 3.60 -2.70 22.83
C LEU A 78 3.68 -1.20 23.15
N ALA A 79 4.88 -0.66 23.35
CA ALA A 79 5.10 0.75 23.66
C ALA A 79 5.41 1.62 22.45
N GLY A 80 5.81 1.04 21.32
CA GLY A 80 6.16 1.73 20.08
C GLY A 80 5.11 1.53 18.98
N ALA A 81 5.09 0.36 18.35
CA ALA A 81 4.25 0.10 17.17
C ALA A 81 2.74 0.19 17.49
N LEU A 82 2.29 -0.43 18.56
CA LEU A 82 0.86 -0.45 18.93
C LEU A 82 0.27 0.95 19.14
N PRO A 83 0.86 1.90 19.88
CA PRO A 83 0.37 3.27 20.00
C PRO A 83 0.32 4.01 18.66
N ILE A 84 1.32 3.82 17.81
CA ILE A 84 1.37 4.41 16.46
C ILE A 84 0.17 3.91 15.64
N TYR A 85 -0.01 2.60 15.50
CA TYR A 85 -1.08 2.04 14.67
C TYR A 85 -2.48 2.25 15.24
N ARG A 86 -2.64 2.34 16.57
CA ARG A 86 -3.89 2.81 17.19
C ARG A 86 -4.23 4.26 16.81
N ARG A 87 -3.22 5.08 16.56
CA ARG A 87 -3.40 6.45 16.07
C ARG A 87 -3.67 6.47 14.57
N VAL A 88 -2.95 5.68 13.78
CA VAL A 88 -3.22 5.50 12.33
C VAL A 88 -4.67 5.07 12.11
N ALA A 89 -5.16 4.08 12.84
CA ALA A 89 -6.55 3.63 12.77
C ALA A 89 -7.57 4.75 13.03
N ALA A 90 -7.23 5.73 13.89
CA ALA A 90 -8.11 6.87 14.17
C ALA A 90 -8.07 7.94 13.08
N GLU A 91 -6.94 8.13 12.41
CA GLU A 91 -6.74 9.18 11.41
C GLU A 91 -6.97 8.69 9.97
N SER A 92 -6.95 7.37 9.76
CA SER A 92 -7.22 6.72 8.47
C SER A 92 -8.31 5.64 8.59
N PRO A 93 -9.55 6.01 8.96
CA PRO A 93 -10.60 5.06 9.33
C PRO A 93 -11.17 4.23 8.16
N HIS A 94 -10.77 4.51 6.94
CA HIS A 94 -11.19 3.78 5.74
C HIS A 94 -10.18 2.73 5.28
N GLY A 95 -9.28 2.28 6.15
CA GLY A 95 -8.29 1.26 5.84
C GLY A 95 -7.20 1.69 4.85
N GLN A 96 -6.95 2.99 4.74
CA GLN A 96 -5.92 3.52 3.85
C GLN A 96 -4.51 3.48 4.47
N GLY A 97 -4.40 3.18 5.76
CA GLY A 97 -3.15 3.03 6.47
C GLY A 97 -2.30 4.30 6.60
N SER A 98 -1.02 4.10 6.87
CA SER A 98 -0.03 5.15 7.05
C SER A 98 0.31 5.91 5.75
N LEU A 99 0.26 5.22 4.61
CA LEU A 99 0.54 5.78 3.29
C LEU A 99 -0.38 6.96 2.95
N ALA A 100 -1.68 6.82 3.18
CA ALA A 100 -2.64 7.89 2.94
C ALA A 100 -2.52 9.07 3.91
N MET A 101 -2.04 8.83 5.13
CA MET A 101 -1.73 9.91 6.06
C MET A 101 -0.58 10.76 5.53
N LEU A 102 0.51 10.14 5.05
CA LEU A 102 1.65 10.85 4.47
C LEU A 102 1.29 11.58 3.18
N GLU A 103 0.45 10.99 2.33
CA GLU A 103 -0.07 11.65 1.13
C GLU A 103 -0.79 12.96 1.47
N LYS A 104 -1.65 12.96 2.49
CA LYS A 104 -2.38 14.16 2.94
C LYS A 104 -1.47 15.18 3.64
N LEU A 105 -0.39 14.72 4.25
CA LEU A 105 0.56 15.58 4.98
C LEU A 105 1.58 16.23 4.06
N LEU A 106 1.90 15.62 2.94
CA LEU A 106 2.88 16.08 1.97
C LEU A 106 2.18 16.42 0.65
N SER A 107 2.20 17.69 0.26
CA SER A 107 1.57 18.17 -0.97
C SER A 107 2.46 17.98 -2.18
N ARG A 108 1.84 17.95 -3.36
CA ARG A 108 2.49 17.95 -4.68
C ARG A 108 3.37 16.71 -4.92
N TRP A 109 4.27 16.81 -5.88
CA TRP A 109 5.13 15.72 -6.33
C TRP A 109 5.98 15.08 -5.22
N LYS A 110 6.42 15.86 -4.22
CA LYS A 110 7.21 15.31 -3.08
C LYS A 110 6.43 14.24 -2.31
N GLY A 111 5.15 14.51 -2.05
CA GLY A 111 4.27 13.53 -1.40
C GLY A 111 4.02 12.30 -2.28
N LYS A 112 3.77 12.50 -3.57
CA LYS A 112 3.53 11.39 -4.52
C LYS A 112 4.75 10.49 -4.69
N LEU A 113 5.94 11.07 -4.85
CA LEU A 113 7.19 10.29 -4.97
C LEU A 113 7.49 9.50 -3.68
N LEU A 114 7.26 10.09 -2.50
CA LEU A 114 7.39 9.37 -1.25
C LEU A 114 6.39 8.21 -1.16
N VAL A 115 5.13 8.43 -1.53
CA VAL A 115 4.12 7.35 -1.56
C VAL A 115 4.51 6.23 -2.53
N LEU A 116 5.04 6.56 -3.71
CA LEU A 116 5.53 5.56 -4.67
C LEU A 116 6.73 4.76 -4.10
N ALA A 117 7.65 5.44 -3.42
CA ALA A 117 8.77 4.77 -2.76
C ALA A 117 8.29 3.83 -1.64
N LEU A 118 7.37 4.30 -0.79
CA LEU A 118 6.78 3.49 0.27
C LEU A 118 5.95 2.32 -0.30
N LEU A 119 5.29 2.53 -1.43
CA LEU A 119 4.60 1.46 -2.14
C LEU A 119 5.57 0.38 -2.65
N GLY A 120 6.79 0.76 -3.04
CA GLY A 120 7.85 -0.19 -3.38
C GLY A 120 8.29 -1.03 -2.18
N PHE A 121 8.43 -0.42 -1.00
CA PHE A 121 8.70 -1.16 0.23
C PHE A 121 7.53 -2.05 0.64
N ALA A 122 6.29 -1.58 0.51
CA ALA A 122 5.11 -2.40 0.77
C ALA A 122 5.01 -3.58 -0.20
N ALA A 123 5.31 -3.37 -1.49
CA ALA A 123 5.35 -4.46 -2.46
C ALA A 123 6.43 -5.49 -2.11
N THR A 124 7.60 -5.04 -1.66
CA THR A 124 8.67 -5.91 -1.16
C THR A 124 8.19 -6.74 0.03
N ASP A 125 7.59 -6.09 1.03
CA ASP A 125 7.04 -6.71 2.23
C ASP A 125 6.06 -7.84 1.88
N PHE A 126 5.05 -7.55 1.08
CA PHE A 126 4.04 -8.55 0.68
C PHE A 126 4.60 -9.67 -0.20
N VAL A 127 5.48 -9.37 -1.17
CA VAL A 127 6.06 -10.41 -2.03
C VAL A 127 6.96 -11.34 -1.21
N ILE A 128 7.77 -10.78 -0.30
CA ILE A 128 8.60 -11.62 0.57
C ILE A 128 7.73 -12.40 1.56
N THR A 129 6.63 -11.86 2.05
CA THR A 129 5.67 -12.65 2.85
C THR A 129 5.18 -13.88 2.08
N ILE A 130 4.86 -13.76 0.78
CA ILE A 130 4.47 -14.90 -0.06
C ILE A 130 5.61 -15.92 -0.15
N THR A 131 6.80 -15.49 -0.47
CA THR A 131 7.95 -16.38 -0.74
C THR A 131 8.51 -17.00 0.54
N LEU A 132 8.65 -16.22 1.60
CA LEU A 132 9.12 -16.67 2.91
C LEU A 132 8.14 -17.66 3.54
N SER A 133 6.85 -17.35 3.53
CA SER A 133 5.84 -18.27 4.08
C SER A 133 5.77 -19.59 3.29
N ALA A 134 5.96 -19.55 1.97
CA ALA A 134 6.03 -20.77 1.16
C ALA A 134 7.32 -21.57 1.43
N ALA A 135 8.45 -20.90 1.65
CA ALA A 135 9.72 -21.53 1.98
C ALA A 135 9.67 -22.20 3.36
N ASP A 136 9.14 -21.50 4.37
CA ASP A 136 8.96 -22.03 5.73
C ASP A 136 7.98 -23.22 5.74
N ALA A 137 6.88 -23.13 4.99
CA ALA A 137 5.96 -24.26 4.80
C ALA A 137 6.64 -25.47 4.12
N ALA A 138 7.57 -25.22 3.20
CA ALA A 138 8.34 -26.28 2.54
C ALA A 138 9.32 -26.94 3.53
N GLU A 139 9.97 -26.18 4.41
CA GLU A 139 10.83 -26.69 5.50
C GLU A 139 10.06 -27.64 6.41
N HIS A 140 8.87 -27.22 6.88
CA HIS A 140 8.01 -28.07 7.69
C HIS A 140 7.57 -29.35 6.97
N ALA A 141 7.36 -29.28 5.63
CA ALA A 141 6.99 -30.46 4.84
C ALA A 141 8.17 -31.43 4.66
N VAL A 142 9.35 -30.91 4.31
CA VAL A 142 10.52 -31.73 4.00
C VAL A 142 11.07 -32.44 5.24
N GLU A 143 11.08 -31.77 6.38
CA GLU A 143 11.62 -32.29 7.63
C GLU A 143 10.63 -33.16 8.43
N ASN A 144 9.41 -33.37 7.92
CA ASN A 144 8.44 -34.19 8.62
C ASN A 144 8.77 -35.70 8.46
N PRO A 145 8.83 -36.48 9.57
CA PRO A 145 9.23 -37.88 9.53
C PRO A 145 8.37 -38.81 8.68
N TYR A 146 7.13 -38.42 8.38
CA TYR A 146 6.22 -39.24 7.55
C TYR A 146 6.26 -38.88 6.06
N VAL A 147 7.04 -37.89 5.68
CA VAL A 147 7.18 -37.51 4.27
C VAL A 147 8.16 -38.46 3.58
N PRO A 148 7.84 -38.92 2.34
CA PRO A 148 8.71 -39.83 1.61
C PRO A 148 10.11 -39.27 1.38
N SER A 149 11.13 -40.12 1.52
CA SER A 149 12.55 -39.75 1.48
C SER A 149 12.99 -39.05 0.18
N PHE A 150 12.30 -39.26 -0.94
CA PHE A 150 12.60 -38.58 -2.21
C PHE A 150 12.26 -37.06 -2.20
N LEU A 151 11.47 -36.60 -1.23
CA LEU A 151 11.15 -35.19 -1.03
C LEU A 151 12.11 -34.49 -0.07
N HIS A 152 12.91 -35.25 0.68
CA HIS A 152 13.91 -34.64 1.56
C HIS A 152 14.94 -33.86 0.75
N GLY A 153 15.25 -32.62 1.18
CA GLY A 153 16.13 -31.70 0.46
C GLY A 153 15.52 -31.02 -0.78
N GLN A 154 14.20 -31.19 -1.05
CA GLN A 154 13.51 -30.57 -2.19
C GLN A 154 12.81 -29.25 -1.80
N ASN A 155 13.39 -28.46 -0.87
CA ASN A 155 12.80 -27.22 -0.37
C ASN A 155 12.43 -26.25 -1.49
N MET A 156 13.34 -26.04 -2.45
CA MET A 156 13.10 -25.17 -3.61
C MET A 156 11.89 -25.62 -4.43
N LEU A 157 11.82 -26.91 -4.76
CA LEU A 157 10.73 -27.46 -5.59
C LEU A 157 9.38 -27.30 -4.88
N ILE A 158 9.31 -27.65 -3.60
CA ILE A 158 8.08 -27.58 -2.81
C ILE A 158 7.65 -26.12 -2.65
N THR A 159 8.57 -25.20 -2.37
CA THR A 159 8.30 -23.77 -2.30
C THR A 159 7.68 -23.24 -3.59
N LEU A 160 8.30 -23.56 -4.75
CA LEU A 160 7.78 -23.15 -6.05
C LEU A 160 6.39 -23.74 -6.33
N LEU A 161 6.15 -25.00 -5.95
CA LEU A 161 4.83 -25.65 -6.08
C LEU A 161 3.76 -24.96 -5.20
N LEU A 162 4.10 -24.59 -3.97
CA LEU A 162 3.18 -23.85 -3.09
C LEU A 162 2.84 -22.46 -3.64
N ILE A 163 3.81 -21.74 -4.20
CA ILE A 163 3.58 -20.45 -4.87
C ILE A 163 2.74 -20.64 -6.14
N ALA A 164 3.02 -21.67 -6.93
CA ALA A 164 2.23 -21.99 -8.13
C ALA A 164 0.77 -22.33 -7.79
N LEU A 165 0.56 -23.12 -6.73
CA LEU A 165 -0.78 -23.45 -6.23
C LEU A 165 -1.52 -22.17 -5.76
N LEU A 166 -0.84 -21.29 -5.05
CA LEU A 166 -1.38 -20.01 -4.62
C LEU A 166 -1.82 -19.17 -5.82
N GLY A 167 -0.95 -19.00 -6.82
CA GLY A 167 -1.27 -18.28 -8.06
C GLY A 167 -2.47 -18.90 -8.79
N ALA A 168 -2.52 -20.24 -8.91
CA ALA A 168 -3.62 -20.94 -9.54
C ALA A 168 -4.97 -20.73 -8.83
N VAL A 169 -4.97 -20.74 -7.49
CA VAL A 169 -6.18 -20.47 -6.69
C VAL A 169 -6.67 -19.04 -6.92
N PHE A 170 -5.77 -18.05 -6.95
CA PHE A 170 -6.13 -16.67 -7.21
C PHE A 170 -6.60 -16.42 -8.65
N LEU A 171 -6.06 -17.12 -9.63
CA LEU A 171 -6.53 -17.05 -11.03
C LEU A 171 -7.96 -17.58 -11.19
N LYS A 172 -8.39 -18.56 -10.37
CA LYS A 172 -9.77 -19.05 -10.34
C LYS A 172 -10.73 -18.12 -9.59
N GLY A 173 -10.24 -17.20 -8.80
CA GLY A 173 -11.01 -16.31 -7.95
C GLY A 173 -11.00 -16.77 -6.49
N PHE A 174 -10.09 -16.21 -5.72
CA PHE A 174 -10.02 -16.42 -4.27
C PHE A 174 -11.01 -15.48 -3.58
N ALA A 175 -11.96 -16.03 -2.85
CA ALA A 175 -12.78 -15.28 -1.90
C ALA A 175 -12.20 -15.51 -0.51
N GLU A 176 -11.85 -14.44 0.20
CA GLU A 176 -11.35 -14.52 1.58
C GLU A 176 -12.36 -15.23 2.47
N ALA A 177 -12.01 -16.44 2.89
CA ALA A 177 -12.87 -17.25 3.74
C ALA A 177 -12.52 -16.95 5.22
N ILE A 178 -13.10 -15.87 5.77
CA ILE A 178 -12.93 -15.49 7.20
C ILE A 178 -13.18 -16.68 8.14
N GLY A 179 -14.13 -17.57 7.78
CA GLY A 179 -14.40 -18.77 8.56
C GLY A 179 -13.25 -19.77 8.55
N VAL A 180 -12.56 -19.93 7.43
CA VAL A 180 -11.37 -20.81 7.32
C VAL A 180 -10.20 -20.21 8.10
N ALA A 181 -9.93 -18.92 7.94
CA ALA A 181 -8.90 -18.21 8.69
C ALA A 181 -9.11 -18.32 10.20
N LEU A 182 -10.37 -18.18 10.66
CA LEU A 182 -10.71 -18.36 12.07
C LEU A 182 -10.35 -19.76 12.59
N GLY A 183 -10.73 -20.81 11.84
CA GLY A 183 -10.44 -22.19 12.21
C GLY A 183 -8.94 -22.49 12.25
N LEU A 184 -8.20 -22.01 11.23
CA LEU A 184 -6.74 -22.19 11.15
C LEU A 184 -6.01 -21.47 12.28
N VAL A 185 -6.32 -20.21 12.55
CA VAL A 185 -5.69 -19.44 13.62
C VAL A 185 -6.00 -20.04 14.99
N ALA A 186 -7.25 -20.45 15.23
CA ALA A 186 -7.63 -21.08 16.49
C ALA A 186 -6.88 -22.40 16.73
N LEU A 187 -6.83 -23.26 15.71
CA LEU A 187 -6.08 -24.53 15.78
C LEU A 187 -4.58 -24.28 15.99
N TYR A 188 -3.99 -23.39 15.20
CA TYR A 188 -2.57 -23.09 15.26
C TYR A 188 -2.15 -22.53 16.63
N LEU A 189 -2.89 -21.55 17.17
CA LEU A 189 -2.61 -20.99 18.48
C LEU A 189 -2.83 -22.00 19.60
N ALA A 190 -3.82 -22.89 19.50
CA ALA A 190 -4.05 -23.97 20.45
C ALA A 190 -2.88 -24.96 20.46
N LEU A 191 -2.39 -25.39 19.29
CA LEU A 191 -1.23 -26.28 19.19
C LEU A 191 0.04 -25.61 19.71
N ASN A 192 0.28 -24.35 19.36
CA ASN A 192 1.40 -23.58 19.92
C ASN A 192 1.32 -23.46 21.45
N LEU A 193 0.13 -23.25 22.00
CA LEU A 193 -0.07 -23.19 23.44
C LEU A 193 0.33 -24.51 24.10
N VAL A 194 -0.07 -25.64 23.52
CA VAL A 194 0.31 -26.98 24.04
C VAL A 194 1.83 -27.15 24.01
N VAL A 195 2.48 -26.86 22.87
CA VAL A 195 3.95 -26.99 22.72
C VAL A 195 4.67 -26.08 23.71
N VAL A 196 4.26 -24.82 23.85
CA VAL A 196 4.91 -23.86 24.74
C VAL A 196 4.72 -24.25 26.21
N VAL A 197 3.51 -24.67 26.60
CA VAL A 197 3.23 -25.11 27.99
C VAL A 197 4.03 -26.36 28.34
N ASP A 198 4.04 -27.36 27.45
CA ASP A 198 4.82 -28.60 27.66
C ASP A 198 6.32 -28.29 27.76
N SER A 199 6.86 -27.48 26.86
CA SER A 199 8.24 -27.02 26.86
C SER A 199 8.60 -26.29 28.16
N LEU A 200 7.74 -25.39 28.65
CA LEU A 200 7.95 -24.70 29.92
C LEU A 200 7.92 -25.67 31.10
N ILE A 201 7.06 -26.70 31.09
CA ILE A 201 7.06 -27.76 32.11
C ILE A 201 8.41 -28.46 32.12
N HIS A 202 8.98 -28.81 30.96
CA HIS A 202 10.30 -29.44 30.86
C HIS A 202 11.42 -28.51 31.37
N VAL A 203 11.40 -27.23 31.04
CA VAL A 203 12.35 -26.23 31.54
C VAL A 203 12.30 -26.14 33.07
N PHE A 204 11.11 -26.03 33.66
CA PHE A 204 10.97 -25.86 35.11
C PHE A 204 11.13 -27.17 35.89
N SER A 205 10.88 -28.31 35.26
CA SER A 205 11.13 -29.62 35.88
C SER A 205 12.62 -29.95 35.95
N SER A 206 13.43 -29.36 35.08
CA SER A 206 14.87 -29.59 34.96
C SER A 206 15.63 -28.31 35.33
N ALA A 207 15.60 -27.93 36.61
CA ALA A 207 16.17 -26.65 37.09
C ALA A 207 17.64 -26.43 36.71
N HIS A 208 18.42 -27.50 36.48
CA HIS A 208 19.80 -27.39 36.01
C HIS A 208 19.92 -26.70 34.65
N VAL A 209 18.96 -26.90 33.75
CA VAL A 209 18.99 -26.32 32.39
C VAL A 209 18.94 -24.77 32.44
N ILE A 210 18.16 -24.21 33.38
CA ILE A 210 18.10 -22.75 33.59
C ILE A 210 19.43 -22.25 34.15
N VAL A 211 20.01 -22.97 35.11
CA VAL A 211 21.28 -22.58 35.73
C VAL A 211 22.41 -22.66 34.71
N ASP A 212 22.43 -23.69 33.88
CA ASP A 212 23.43 -23.87 32.82
C ASP A 212 23.32 -22.75 31.79
N TRP A 213 22.11 -22.41 31.34
CA TRP A 213 21.85 -21.26 30.45
C TRP A 213 22.33 -19.95 31.09
N GLN A 214 22.01 -19.68 32.34
CA GLN A 214 22.45 -18.47 33.04
C GLN A 214 23.98 -18.41 33.16
N ASN A 215 24.63 -19.51 33.50
CA ASN A 215 26.10 -19.59 33.62
C ASN A 215 26.77 -19.33 32.25
N MET A 216 26.26 -19.94 31.18
CA MET A 216 26.75 -19.70 29.83
C MET A 216 26.54 -18.24 29.41
N LEU A 217 25.38 -17.67 29.71
CA LEU A 217 25.04 -16.29 29.41
C LEU A 217 25.99 -15.28 30.08
N VAL A 218 26.27 -15.51 31.40
CA VAL A 218 27.19 -14.67 32.16
C VAL A 218 28.64 -14.87 31.70
N SER A 219 29.04 -16.09 31.37
CA SER A 219 30.40 -16.36 30.88
C SER A 219 30.70 -15.71 29.52
N GLN A 220 29.70 -15.63 28.63
CA GLN A 220 29.86 -15.03 27.30
C GLN A 220 29.74 -13.50 27.30
N HIS A 221 28.87 -12.93 28.15
CA HIS A 221 28.51 -11.51 28.07
C HIS A 221 28.89 -10.70 29.33
N GLY A 222 29.33 -11.35 30.40
CA GLY A 222 29.81 -10.72 31.61
C GLY A 222 28.70 -10.07 32.45
N SER A 223 28.36 -8.81 32.20
CA SER A 223 27.40 -8.05 33.02
C SER A 223 26.01 -7.93 32.39
N ILE A 224 25.00 -7.73 33.23
CA ILE A 224 23.61 -7.50 32.76
C ILE A 224 23.51 -6.28 31.82
N TRP A 225 24.32 -5.26 32.04
CA TRP A 225 24.34 -4.06 31.18
C TRP A 225 24.92 -4.37 29.82
N ALA A 226 25.94 -5.25 29.73
CA ALA A 226 26.46 -5.71 28.46
C ALA A 226 25.42 -6.54 27.69
N MET A 227 24.70 -7.43 28.40
CA MET A 227 23.62 -8.24 27.83
C MET A 227 22.51 -7.36 27.25
N ILE A 228 22.06 -6.32 27.98
CA ILE A 228 21.08 -5.35 27.50
C ILE A 228 21.64 -4.58 26.29
N GLY A 229 22.89 -4.13 26.36
CA GLY A 229 23.52 -3.40 25.25
C GLY A 229 23.59 -4.24 23.97
N VAL A 230 24.04 -5.51 24.06
CA VAL A 230 24.08 -6.42 22.92
C VAL A 230 22.66 -6.72 22.40
N SER A 231 21.69 -6.93 23.30
CA SER A 231 20.29 -7.16 22.90
C SER A 231 19.71 -5.96 22.14
N LEU A 232 20.06 -4.71 22.52
CA LEU A 232 19.66 -3.49 21.81
C LEU A 232 20.34 -3.34 20.42
N ILE A 233 21.49 -3.98 20.22
CA ILE A 233 22.17 -3.99 18.91
C ILE A 233 21.59 -5.10 18.02
N VAL A 234 21.23 -6.24 18.60
CA VAL A 234 20.80 -7.42 17.83
C VAL A 234 19.30 -7.41 17.52
N PHE A 235 18.46 -6.78 18.38
CA PHE A 235 17.00 -6.83 18.20
C PHE A 235 16.49 -6.36 16.84
N PRO A 236 17.14 -5.46 16.08
CA PRO A 236 16.68 -5.12 14.72
C PRO A 236 16.54 -6.33 13.80
N LYS A 237 17.35 -7.38 13.99
CA LYS A 237 17.25 -8.65 13.27
C LYS A 237 15.96 -9.42 13.56
N LEU A 238 15.33 -9.13 14.70
CA LEU A 238 14.08 -9.73 15.16
C LEU A 238 12.84 -8.95 14.72
N ALA A 239 13.01 -7.89 13.91
CA ALA A 239 11.93 -6.96 13.56
C ALA A 239 10.77 -7.59 12.75
N LEU A 240 10.95 -8.81 12.23
CA LEU A 240 9.86 -9.60 11.65
C LEU A 240 8.67 -9.76 12.59
N GLY A 241 8.92 -9.88 13.90
CA GLY A 241 7.87 -9.94 14.91
C GLY A 241 7.00 -8.67 15.04
N LEU A 242 7.32 -7.61 14.31
CA LEU A 242 6.53 -6.37 14.20
C LEU A 242 5.54 -6.38 13.03
N SER A 243 5.50 -7.42 12.21
CA SER A 243 4.59 -7.54 11.06
C SER A 243 3.11 -7.51 11.49
N GLY A 244 2.20 -7.36 10.52
CA GLY A 244 0.75 -7.47 10.75
C GLY A 244 0.04 -6.21 11.24
N PHE A 245 0.73 -5.17 11.69
CA PHE A 245 0.06 -3.92 12.11
C PHE A 245 -0.54 -3.14 10.95
N GLU A 246 0.19 -3.00 9.84
CA GLU A 246 -0.31 -2.32 8.63
C GLU A 246 -1.47 -3.09 8.02
N THR A 247 -1.37 -4.42 7.95
CA THR A 247 -2.45 -5.32 7.50
C THR A 247 -3.68 -5.15 8.41
N GLY A 248 -3.49 -5.08 9.74
CA GLY A 248 -4.55 -4.87 10.72
C GLY A 248 -5.32 -3.56 10.55
N VAL A 249 -4.65 -2.49 10.07
CA VAL A 249 -5.33 -1.23 9.74
C VAL A 249 -5.97 -1.28 8.35
N SER A 250 -5.37 -1.96 7.39
CA SER A 250 -5.89 -2.04 6.02
C SER A 250 -7.24 -2.75 5.93
N VAL A 251 -7.50 -3.73 6.80
CA VAL A 251 -8.79 -4.46 6.89
C VAL A 251 -9.84 -3.75 7.73
N MET A 252 -9.57 -2.55 8.22
CA MET A 252 -10.51 -1.79 9.04
C MET A 252 -11.91 -1.61 8.43
N PRO A 253 -12.11 -1.50 7.11
CA PRO A 253 -13.44 -1.48 6.48
C PRO A 253 -14.29 -2.73 6.78
N LEU A 254 -13.67 -3.88 7.02
CA LEU A 254 -14.35 -5.15 7.35
C LEU A 254 -14.79 -5.24 8.82
N VAL A 255 -14.35 -4.30 9.67
CA VAL A 255 -14.65 -4.32 11.10
C VAL A 255 -16.00 -3.64 11.38
N HIS A 256 -16.88 -4.33 12.10
CA HIS A 256 -18.17 -3.78 12.57
C HIS A 256 -17.98 -2.43 13.27
N GLY A 257 -18.77 -1.45 12.86
CA GLY A 257 -18.95 -0.19 13.56
C GLY A 257 -19.90 -0.30 14.77
N ALA A 258 -20.31 0.84 15.29
CA ALA A 258 -21.39 0.95 16.28
C ALA A 258 -22.66 1.52 15.61
N PRO A 259 -23.85 1.24 16.16
CA PRO A 259 -25.06 1.95 15.74
C PRO A 259 -24.86 3.47 15.88
N GLY A 260 -25.03 4.21 14.79
CA GLY A 260 -24.79 5.65 14.75
C GLY A 260 -23.40 6.08 14.21
N ASP A 261 -22.54 5.15 13.85
CA ASP A 261 -21.32 5.47 13.09
C ASP A 261 -21.70 6.06 11.73
N THR A 262 -21.04 7.18 11.38
CA THR A 262 -21.16 7.79 10.05
C THR A 262 -19.88 7.54 9.26
N GLU A 263 -19.94 7.66 7.93
CA GLU A 263 -18.74 7.53 7.08
C GLU A 263 -17.64 8.54 7.44
N ARG A 264 -18.04 9.75 7.90
CA ARG A 264 -17.09 10.79 8.31
C ARG A 264 -16.49 10.55 9.70
N GLU A 265 -17.25 9.93 10.61
CA GLU A 265 -16.84 9.67 12.00
C GLU A 265 -17.22 8.25 12.44
N PRO A 266 -16.50 7.19 12.00
CA PRO A 266 -16.79 5.81 12.39
C PRO A 266 -16.15 5.46 13.74
N ARG A 267 -16.59 6.10 14.82
CA ARG A 267 -16.02 5.98 16.17
C ARG A 267 -16.04 4.55 16.72
N GLY A 268 -17.10 3.81 16.45
CA GLY A 268 -17.25 2.41 16.87
C GLY A 268 -16.27 1.50 16.15
N ARG A 269 -16.13 1.67 14.82
CA ARG A 269 -15.14 0.94 14.00
C ARG A 269 -13.72 1.19 14.48
N ILE A 270 -13.35 2.46 14.73
CA ILE A 270 -12.04 2.84 15.29
C ILE A 270 -11.78 2.13 16.62
N ARG A 271 -12.76 2.14 17.53
CA ARG A 271 -12.65 1.48 18.83
C ARG A 271 -12.45 -0.03 18.68
N ASN A 272 -13.21 -0.68 17.81
CA ASN A 272 -13.12 -2.12 17.56
C ASN A 272 -11.81 -2.51 16.90
N THR A 273 -11.30 -1.73 15.94
CA THR A 273 -9.98 -1.93 15.35
C THR A 273 -8.86 -1.79 16.37
N ARG A 274 -8.96 -0.82 17.28
CA ARG A 274 -7.99 -0.70 18.40
C ARG A 274 -8.00 -1.92 19.32
N LYS A 275 -9.18 -2.53 19.56
CA LYS A 275 -9.26 -3.80 20.31
C LYS A 275 -8.56 -4.93 19.53
N LEU A 276 -8.84 -5.05 18.23
CA LEU A 276 -8.19 -6.02 17.35
C LEU A 276 -6.67 -5.92 17.47
N LEU A 277 -6.09 -4.73 17.19
CA LEU A 277 -4.65 -4.52 17.24
C LEU A 277 -4.05 -4.82 18.61
N THR A 278 -4.72 -4.38 19.69
CA THR A 278 -4.23 -4.60 21.07
C THR A 278 -4.25 -6.08 21.45
N THR A 279 -5.35 -6.79 21.14
CA THR A 279 -5.48 -8.21 21.50
C THR A 279 -4.48 -9.06 20.70
N ALA A 280 -4.35 -8.81 19.40
CA ALA A 280 -3.36 -9.52 18.58
C ALA A 280 -1.93 -9.29 19.09
N ALA A 281 -1.56 -8.03 19.38
CA ALA A 281 -0.24 -7.70 19.91
C ALA A 281 0.05 -8.36 21.27
N LEU A 282 -0.93 -8.42 22.19
CA LEU A 282 -0.76 -9.06 23.49
C LEU A 282 -0.60 -10.57 23.36
N ILE A 283 -1.42 -11.25 22.55
CA ILE A 283 -1.32 -12.68 22.28
C ILE A 283 0.06 -12.99 21.71
N MET A 284 0.46 -12.27 20.65
CA MET A 284 1.74 -12.50 20.00
C MET A 284 2.92 -12.25 20.95
N SER A 285 2.88 -11.18 21.74
CA SER A 285 3.91 -10.85 22.72
C SER A 285 4.11 -11.95 23.76
N ALA A 286 3.01 -12.51 24.26
CA ALA A 286 3.06 -13.63 25.22
C ALA A 286 3.71 -14.87 24.60
N PHE A 287 3.28 -15.25 23.39
CA PHE A 287 3.88 -16.39 22.68
C PHE A 287 5.35 -16.16 22.32
N LEU A 288 5.72 -14.98 21.84
CA LEU A 288 7.11 -14.69 21.47
C LEU A 288 8.06 -14.79 22.66
N ILE A 289 7.72 -14.22 23.82
CA ILE A 289 8.57 -14.29 25.01
C ILE A 289 8.71 -15.74 25.48
N THR A 290 7.59 -16.44 25.61
CA THR A 290 7.58 -17.80 26.13
C THR A 290 8.24 -18.82 25.20
N SER A 291 7.97 -18.71 23.90
CA SER A 291 8.58 -19.57 22.88
C SER A 291 10.08 -19.30 22.73
N SER A 292 10.49 -18.04 22.67
CA SER A 292 11.91 -17.67 22.58
C SER A 292 12.70 -18.19 23.78
N PHE A 293 12.14 -18.10 24.99
CA PHE A 293 12.75 -18.64 26.20
C PHE A 293 12.86 -20.16 26.13
N ALA A 294 11.75 -20.86 25.85
CA ALA A 294 11.73 -22.33 25.81
C ALA A 294 12.69 -22.87 24.72
N THR A 295 12.66 -22.31 23.50
CA THR A 295 13.52 -22.78 22.42
C THR A 295 15.00 -22.51 22.69
N THR A 296 15.35 -21.36 23.26
CA THR A 296 16.76 -21.03 23.57
C THR A 296 17.34 -21.91 24.66
N VAL A 297 16.52 -22.31 25.65
CA VAL A 297 16.98 -23.11 26.80
C VAL A 297 17.01 -24.60 26.50
N LEU A 298 16.06 -25.10 25.67
CA LEU A 298 15.91 -26.54 25.43
C LEU A 298 16.60 -27.05 24.17
N ILE A 299 16.87 -26.18 23.19
CA ILE A 299 17.45 -26.59 21.91
C ILE A 299 18.94 -26.25 21.89
N PRO A 300 19.84 -27.19 21.59
CA PRO A 300 21.26 -26.91 21.39
C PRO A 300 21.47 -25.92 20.24
N GLN A 301 22.41 -25.00 20.39
CA GLN A 301 22.70 -23.96 19.42
C GLN A 301 23.07 -24.51 18.02
N GLU A 302 23.67 -25.68 17.97
CA GLU A 302 24.08 -26.38 16.74
C GLU A 302 22.87 -26.77 15.87
N GLU A 303 21.70 -27.03 16.47
CA GLU A 303 20.48 -27.43 15.80
C GLU A 303 19.77 -26.23 15.07
N PHE A 304 20.15 -24.99 15.36
CA PHE A 304 19.60 -23.81 14.68
C PHE A 304 20.31 -23.44 13.38
N SER A 305 21.52 -23.96 13.12
CA SER A 305 22.37 -23.55 12.01
C SER A 305 22.60 -24.66 11.01
N GLY A 306 22.76 -24.31 9.75
CA GLY A 306 23.05 -25.26 8.66
C GLY A 306 21.95 -26.31 8.48
N ASP A 307 22.33 -27.59 8.50
CA ASP A 307 21.42 -28.74 8.36
C ASP A 307 20.78 -29.16 9.70
N GLY A 308 20.82 -28.31 10.72
CA GLY A 308 20.22 -28.61 12.02
C GLY A 308 18.70 -28.69 11.97
N LYS A 309 18.12 -29.66 12.67
CA LYS A 309 16.67 -29.99 12.61
C LYS A 309 15.74 -28.92 13.17
N ALA A 310 16.26 -27.95 13.93
CA ALA A 310 15.50 -26.82 14.48
C ALA A 310 15.63 -25.55 13.61
N SER A 311 16.43 -25.58 12.54
CA SER A 311 16.58 -24.45 11.60
C SER A 311 15.21 -24.10 11.02
N GLY A 312 14.80 -22.83 11.13
CA GLY A 312 13.50 -22.34 10.66
C GLY A 312 12.27 -22.86 11.42
N ARG A 313 12.34 -23.96 12.16
CA ARG A 313 11.21 -24.70 12.74
C ARG A 313 11.36 -25.07 14.22
N ALA A 314 11.88 -24.15 15.03
CA ALA A 314 12.24 -24.42 16.44
C ALA A 314 11.09 -24.99 17.30
N LEU A 315 9.86 -24.48 17.16
CA LEU A 315 8.70 -25.00 17.90
C LEU A 315 8.24 -26.38 17.40
N ALA A 316 8.34 -26.65 16.10
CA ALA A 316 8.06 -27.97 15.55
C ALA A 316 9.09 -29.00 16.06
N PHE A 317 10.36 -28.62 16.14
CA PHE A 317 11.40 -29.48 16.74
C PHE A 317 11.04 -29.89 18.17
N LEU A 318 10.62 -28.93 18.99
CA LEU A 318 10.16 -29.25 20.37
C LEU A 318 8.90 -30.11 20.36
N ALA A 319 7.94 -29.85 19.46
CA ALA A 319 6.72 -30.64 19.32
C ALA A 319 7.04 -32.12 19.00
N HIS A 320 7.94 -32.36 18.04
CA HIS A 320 8.38 -33.73 17.72
C HIS A 320 9.16 -34.39 18.81
N SER A 321 10.06 -33.64 19.49
CA SER A 321 10.95 -34.18 20.52
C SER A 321 10.23 -34.54 21.82
N TYR A 322 9.28 -33.71 22.26
CA TYR A 322 8.63 -33.91 23.57
C TYR A 322 7.22 -34.49 23.49
N LEU A 323 6.45 -34.16 22.43
CA LEU A 323 5.07 -34.62 22.26
C LEU A 323 4.94 -35.78 21.26
N GLY A 324 6.05 -36.16 20.63
CA GLY A 324 6.15 -37.27 19.68
C GLY A 324 5.74 -36.95 18.27
N ASN A 325 6.11 -37.84 17.34
CA ASN A 325 6.00 -37.58 15.91
C ASN A 325 4.55 -37.40 15.43
N ALA A 326 3.56 -38.06 16.02
CA ALA A 326 2.16 -37.89 15.62
C ALA A 326 1.66 -36.47 15.93
N PHE A 327 1.93 -35.93 17.12
CA PHE A 327 1.57 -34.57 17.46
C PHE A 327 2.39 -33.56 16.65
N GLY A 328 3.69 -33.78 16.49
CA GLY A 328 4.58 -32.94 15.68
C GLY A 328 4.09 -32.82 14.25
N THR A 329 3.59 -33.92 13.65
CA THR A 329 3.03 -33.88 12.31
C THR A 329 1.73 -33.08 12.22
N VAL A 330 0.84 -33.18 13.21
CA VAL A 330 -0.36 -32.33 13.26
C VAL A 330 0.04 -30.85 13.39
N TYR A 331 1.09 -30.57 14.18
CA TYR A 331 1.66 -29.22 14.30
C TYR A 331 2.22 -28.73 12.97
N ASP A 332 3.03 -29.54 12.26
CA ASP A 332 3.59 -29.18 10.94
C ASP A 332 2.47 -28.91 9.92
N VAL A 333 1.46 -29.76 9.83
CA VAL A 333 0.31 -29.57 8.91
C VAL A 333 -0.42 -28.25 9.21
N SER A 334 -0.64 -27.96 10.50
CA SER A 334 -1.25 -26.70 10.94
C SER A 334 -0.39 -25.49 10.57
N THR A 335 0.94 -25.61 10.74
CA THR A 335 1.91 -24.56 10.40
C THR A 335 1.97 -24.33 8.88
N ILE A 336 2.05 -25.39 8.08
CA ILE A 336 1.99 -25.30 6.61
C ILE A 336 0.71 -24.59 6.16
N ALA A 337 -0.43 -24.96 6.75
CA ALA A 337 -1.72 -24.37 6.39
C ALA A 337 -1.78 -22.87 6.72
N ILE A 338 -1.36 -22.44 7.92
CA ILE A 338 -1.39 -21.02 8.31
C ILE A 338 -0.39 -20.20 7.49
N LEU A 339 0.80 -20.72 7.19
CA LEU A 339 1.81 -20.07 6.35
C LEU A 339 1.31 -19.89 4.92
N TRP A 340 0.68 -20.91 4.34
CA TRP A 340 0.09 -20.79 3.01
C TRP A 340 -1.02 -19.73 2.95
N PHE A 341 -1.86 -19.66 4.02
CA PHE A 341 -2.88 -18.62 4.15
C PHE A 341 -2.28 -17.23 4.39
N ALA A 342 -1.13 -17.12 5.07
CA ALA A 342 -0.39 -15.86 5.18
C ALA A 342 0.08 -15.37 3.80
N GLY A 343 0.62 -16.25 2.98
CA GLY A 343 0.93 -15.96 1.57
C GLY A 343 -0.31 -15.54 0.77
N ALA A 344 -1.46 -16.17 1.01
CA ALA A 344 -2.72 -15.78 0.38
C ALA A 344 -3.19 -14.38 0.82
N SER A 345 -3.06 -14.06 2.11
CA SER A 345 -3.36 -12.72 2.64
C SER A 345 -2.47 -11.64 2.01
N ALA A 346 -1.17 -11.92 1.88
CA ALA A 346 -0.21 -11.04 1.23
C ALA A 346 -0.53 -10.82 -0.26
N MET A 347 -0.87 -11.87 -1.00
CA MET A 347 -1.31 -11.77 -2.39
C MET A 347 -2.57 -10.91 -2.52
N ALA A 348 -3.57 -11.11 -1.67
CA ALA A 348 -4.79 -10.30 -1.63
C ALA A 348 -4.47 -8.84 -1.29
N GLY A 349 -3.54 -8.60 -0.34
CA GLY A 349 -3.03 -7.28 0.01
C GLY A 349 -2.46 -6.53 -1.19
N LEU A 350 -1.58 -7.16 -1.98
CA LEU A 350 -1.01 -6.58 -3.20
C LEU A 350 -2.07 -6.30 -4.26
N LEU A 351 -3.01 -7.24 -4.47
CA LEU A 351 -4.10 -7.07 -5.43
C LEU A 351 -5.06 -5.94 -5.06
N ASN A 352 -5.10 -5.53 -3.80
CA ASN A 352 -5.87 -4.38 -3.35
C ASN A 352 -5.03 -3.09 -3.36
N LEU A 353 -3.76 -3.16 -2.98
CA LEU A 353 -2.87 -2.01 -2.84
C LEU A 353 -2.52 -1.38 -4.20
N VAL A 354 -2.08 -2.20 -5.17
CA VAL A 354 -1.61 -1.74 -6.48
C VAL A 354 -2.71 -1.00 -7.25
N PRO A 355 -3.94 -1.57 -7.45
CA PRO A 355 -4.99 -0.87 -8.16
C PRO A 355 -5.56 0.35 -7.44
N ARG A 356 -5.38 0.45 -6.13
CA ARG A 356 -5.92 1.55 -5.33
C ARG A 356 -5.14 2.84 -5.46
N TYR A 357 -3.81 2.74 -5.53
CA TYR A 357 -2.94 3.94 -5.54
C TYR A 357 -2.52 4.35 -6.95
N LEU A 358 -2.06 3.42 -7.77
CA LEU A 358 -1.46 3.74 -9.05
C LEU A 358 -2.44 4.32 -10.09
N PRO A 359 -3.66 3.78 -10.29
CA PRO A 359 -4.61 4.32 -11.27
C PRO A 359 -5.07 5.74 -10.94
N ARG A 360 -5.29 6.04 -9.66
CA ARG A 360 -5.74 7.36 -9.19
C ARG A 360 -4.80 8.50 -9.59
N TYR A 361 -3.51 8.21 -9.75
CA TYR A 361 -2.51 9.18 -10.19
C TYR A 361 -2.25 9.12 -11.70
N GLY A 362 -3.02 8.32 -12.45
CA GLY A 362 -2.74 8.01 -13.84
C GLY A 362 -1.45 7.20 -14.04
N MET A 363 -0.99 6.57 -12.97
CA MET A 363 0.32 5.92 -12.87
C MET A 363 0.25 4.39 -13.04
N ALA A 364 -0.87 3.85 -13.49
CA ALA A 364 -0.98 2.45 -13.85
C ALA A 364 -1.55 2.27 -15.25
N PRO A 365 -1.05 1.31 -16.01
CA PRO A 365 -1.69 0.89 -17.25
C PRO A 365 -3.05 0.27 -16.92
N ASN A 366 -3.99 0.31 -17.90
CA ASN A 366 -5.37 -0.14 -17.70
C ASN A 366 -5.46 -1.59 -17.20
N TRP A 367 -4.60 -2.49 -17.70
CA TRP A 367 -4.57 -3.89 -17.27
C TRP A 367 -4.25 -4.09 -15.77
N ALA A 368 -3.61 -3.11 -15.12
CA ALA A 368 -3.35 -3.17 -13.67
C ALA A 368 -4.63 -3.08 -12.82
N GLY A 369 -5.75 -2.68 -13.42
CA GLY A 369 -7.08 -2.79 -12.81
C GLY A 369 -7.64 -4.21 -12.80
N ALA A 370 -7.13 -5.13 -13.63
CA ALA A 370 -7.56 -6.50 -13.70
C ALA A 370 -6.78 -7.38 -12.70
N THR A 371 -7.49 -8.31 -12.02
CA THR A 371 -6.88 -9.17 -11.00
C THR A 371 -5.91 -10.19 -11.60
N ARG A 372 -6.29 -10.88 -12.68
CA ARG A 372 -5.52 -12.00 -13.24
C ARG A 372 -4.13 -11.63 -13.75
N PRO A 373 -3.93 -10.53 -14.53
CA PRO A 373 -2.59 -10.12 -14.93
C PRO A 373 -1.69 -9.82 -13.75
N LEU A 374 -2.23 -9.16 -12.69
CA LEU A 374 -1.48 -8.86 -11.48
C LEU A 374 -1.06 -10.14 -10.74
N VAL A 375 -1.96 -11.14 -10.63
CA VAL A 375 -1.61 -12.45 -10.03
C VAL A 375 -0.45 -13.09 -10.76
N ILE A 376 -0.48 -13.10 -12.11
CA ILE A 376 0.60 -13.67 -12.92
C ILE A 376 1.92 -12.92 -12.67
N VAL A 377 1.90 -11.60 -12.73
CA VAL A 377 3.10 -10.76 -12.50
C VAL A 377 3.67 -11.00 -11.10
N ILE A 378 2.82 -10.98 -10.06
CA ILE A 378 3.26 -11.20 -8.68
C ILE A 378 3.82 -12.61 -8.51
N SER A 379 3.18 -13.64 -9.09
CA SER A 379 3.67 -15.03 -9.01
C SER A 379 5.01 -15.21 -9.71
N VAL A 380 5.21 -14.59 -10.88
CA VAL A 380 6.51 -14.61 -11.58
C VAL A 380 7.59 -13.93 -10.74
N ILE A 381 7.30 -12.78 -10.14
CA ILE A 381 8.22 -12.07 -9.24
C ILE A 381 8.54 -12.96 -8.02
N ALA A 382 7.53 -13.60 -7.43
CA ALA A 382 7.73 -14.51 -6.30
C ALA A 382 8.63 -15.70 -6.66
N PHE A 383 8.48 -16.30 -7.86
CA PHE A 383 9.39 -17.34 -8.35
C PHE A 383 10.83 -16.85 -8.48
N VAL A 384 11.03 -15.67 -9.07
CA VAL A 384 12.36 -15.08 -9.24
C VAL A 384 13.02 -14.81 -7.88
N ILE A 385 12.27 -14.24 -6.92
CA ILE A 385 12.78 -13.96 -5.58
C ILE A 385 13.12 -15.26 -4.85
N THR A 386 12.24 -16.27 -4.90
CA THR A 386 12.50 -17.58 -4.29
C THR A 386 13.80 -18.19 -4.84
N TRP A 387 14.02 -18.09 -6.15
CA TRP A 387 15.22 -18.58 -6.79
C TRP A 387 16.48 -17.80 -6.39
N ILE A 388 16.40 -16.46 -6.29
CA ILE A 388 17.53 -15.61 -5.88
C ILE A 388 17.97 -15.92 -4.45
N PHE A 389 17.02 -16.20 -3.54
CA PHE A 389 17.30 -16.50 -2.14
C PHE A 389 17.46 -17.99 -1.85
N ASP A 390 17.47 -18.83 -2.88
CA ASP A 390 17.55 -20.30 -2.75
C ASP A 390 16.52 -20.88 -1.75
N ALA A 391 15.31 -20.32 -1.73
CA ALA A 391 14.25 -20.64 -0.78
C ALA A 391 14.64 -20.55 0.71
N SER A 392 15.73 -19.84 1.05
CA SER A 392 16.21 -19.69 2.44
C SER A 392 15.29 -18.76 3.23
N VAL A 393 14.74 -19.26 4.35
CA VAL A 393 13.89 -18.51 5.28
C VAL A 393 14.68 -17.38 5.97
N ASP A 394 15.92 -17.65 6.43
CA ASP A 394 16.75 -16.63 7.10
C ASP A 394 17.14 -15.47 6.18
N ALA A 395 17.57 -15.79 4.95
CA ALA A 395 17.95 -14.77 3.97
C ALA A 395 16.76 -13.88 3.59
N GLN A 396 15.59 -14.47 3.38
CA GLN A 396 14.35 -13.73 3.09
C GLN A 396 13.86 -12.93 4.29
N GLY A 397 14.03 -13.46 5.51
CA GLY A 397 13.67 -12.79 6.75
C GLY A 397 14.34 -11.42 6.91
N GLY A 398 15.62 -11.30 6.54
CA GLY A 398 16.33 -10.01 6.56
C GLY A 398 15.75 -8.98 5.61
N ALA A 399 15.34 -9.41 4.42
CA ALA A 399 14.71 -8.54 3.43
C ALA A 399 13.29 -8.12 3.87
N TYR A 400 12.53 -9.04 4.44
CA TYR A 400 11.21 -8.79 5.03
C TYR A 400 11.26 -7.73 6.13
N ALA A 401 12.20 -7.88 7.08
CA ALA A 401 12.39 -6.93 8.17
C ALA A 401 12.58 -5.49 7.68
N THR A 402 13.27 -5.28 6.55
CA THR A 402 13.45 -3.95 5.95
C THR A 402 12.12 -3.35 5.50
N GLY A 403 11.28 -4.10 4.83
CA GLY A 403 9.93 -3.66 4.39
C GLY A 403 9.08 -3.23 5.58
N VAL A 404 8.94 -4.11 6.58
CA VAL A 404 8.18 -3.86 7.82
C VAL A 404 8.68 -2.61 8.53
N LEU A 405 10.00 -2.48 8.75
CA LEU A 405 10.59 -1.36 9.49
C LEU A 405 10.42 -0.03 8.76
N VAL A 406 10.55 0.02 7.45
CA VAL A 406 10.30 1.25 6.67
C VAL A 406 8.84 1.67 6.77
N LEU A 407 7.90 0.73 6.67
CA LEU A 407 6.47 1.03 6.81
C LEU A 407 6.13 1.53 8.22
N ILE A 408 6.64 0.89 9.28
CA ILE A 408 6.41 1.33 10.66
C ILE A 408 7.06 2.69 10.91
N SER A 409 8.29 2.91 10.43
CA SER A 409 8.97 4.22 10.55
C SER A 409 8.19 5.32 9.84
N SER A 410 7.64 5.04 8.67
CA SER A 410 6.78 5.96 7.92
C SER A 410 5.48 6.28 8.66
N ALA A 411 4.86 5.27 9.28
CA ALA A 411 3.67 5.42 10.11
C ALA A 411 3.96 6.27 11.36
N ALA A 412 5.08 6.01 12.03
CA ALA A 412 5.53 6.77 13.19
C ALA A 412 5.78 8.24 12.84
N LEU A 413 6.45 8.50 11.71
CA LEU A 413 6.67 9.84 11.19
C LEU A 413 5.33 10.54 10.85
N ALA A 414 4.41 9.86 10.19
CA ALA A 414 3.09 10.40 9.85
C ALA A 414 2.32 10.84 11.10
N VAL A 415 2.29 9.97 12.13
CA VAL A 415 1.62 10.24 13.41
C VAL A 415 2.29 11.40 14.14
N THR A 416 3.62 11.47 14.14
CA THR A 416 4.40 12.56 14.75
C THR A 416 4.10 13.89 14.07
N LEU A 417 4.12 13.94 12.75
CA LEU A 417 3.77 15.15 11.98
C LEU A 417 2.31 15.57 12.19
N SER A 418 1.39 14.61 12.28
CA SER A 418 -0.02 14.89 12.58
C SER A 418 -0.20 15.48 13.97
N ALA A 419 0.49 14.93 14.99
CA ALA A 419 0.46 15.46 16.36
C ALA A 419 1.02 16.88 16.44
N HIS A 420 2.11 17.17 15.72
CA HIS A 420 2.69 18.51 15.61
C HIS A 420 1.72 19.52 15.00
N ARG A 421 1.10 19.18 13.85
CA ARG A 421 0.11 20.06 13.20
C ARG A 421 -1.11 20.35 14.06
N ARG A 422 -1.53 19.40 14.90
CA ARG A 422 -2.63 19.56 15.85
C ARG A 422 -2.22 20.26 17.15
N LYS A 423 -0.95 20.66 17.28
CA LYS A 423 -0.39 21.32 18.47
C LYS A 423 -0.50 20.49 19.77
N HIS A 424 -0.52 19.16 19.66
CA HIS A 424 -0.56 18.24 20.79
C HIS A 424 0.88 17.91 21.24
N TYR A 425 1.57 18.86 21.85
CA TYR A 425 3.02 18.78 22.13
C TYR A 425 3.44 17.60 23.00
N GLY A 426 2.67 17.21 24.02
CA GLY A 426 2.99 16.02 24.84
C GLY A 426 2.96 14.73 24.04
N ALA A 427 1.93 14.54 23.21
CA ALA A 427 1.85 13.38 22.31
C ALA A 427 2.92 13.44 21.22
N PHE A 428 3.23 14.62 20.70
CA PHE A 428 4.31 14.84 19.73
C PHE A 428 5.65 14.35 20.25
N THR A 429 6.04 14.72 21.49
CA THR A 429 7.32 14.27 22.07
C THR A 429 7.39 12.75 22.19
N GLY A 430 6.32 12.10 22.69
CA GLY A 430 6.26 10.65 22.78
C GLY A 430 6.37 9.96 21.42
N TYR A 431 5.62 10.42 20.42
CA TYR A 431 5.69 9.86 19.06
C TYR A 431 7.03 10.17 18.36
N ALA A 432 7.65 11.32 18.65
CA ALA A 432 8.96 11.65 18.11
C ALA A 432 10.06 10.70 18.63
N VAL A 433 10.04 10.39 19.93
CA VAL A 433 10.96 9.39 20.51
C VAL A 433 10.77 8.03 19.85
N ILE A 434 9.52 7.57 19.70
CA ILE A 434 9.20 6.30 19.01
C ILE A 434 9.71 6.34 17.57
N THR A 435 9.52 7.46 16.86
CA THR A 435 9.99 7.63 15.48
C THR A 435 11.51 7.51 15.39
N VAL A 436 12.24 8.15 16.31
CA VAL A 436 13.73 8.07 16.35
C VAL A 436 14.19 6.63 16.57
N VAL A 437 13.54 5.87 17.48
CA VAL A 437 13.86 4.47 17.71
C VAL A 437 13.61 3.62 16.46
N PHE A 438 12.47 3.78 15.78
CA PHE A 438 12.19 3.02 14.55
C PHE A 438 13.12 3.40 13.39
N VAL A 439 13.46 4.68 13.24
CA VAL A 439 14.43 5.13 12.23
C VAL A 439 15.80 4.52 12.52
N TYR A 440 16.26 4.52 13.77
CA TYR A 440 17.49 3.84 14.18
C TYR A 440 17.43 2.34 13.82
N THR A 441 16.35 1.66 14.21
CA THR A 441 16.15 0.24 13.93
C THR A 441 16.19 -0.06 12.42
N THR A 442 15.55 0.78 11.62
CA THR A 442 15.54 0.68 10.17
C THR A 442 16.94 0.84 9.58
N ILE A 443 17.68 1.87 10.01
CA ILE A 443 19.05 2.12 9.54
C ILE A 443 19.97 0.96 9.93
N ALA A 444 19.89 0.49 11.18
CA ALA A 444 20.70 -0.62 11.67
C ALA A 444 20.43 -1.90 10.84
N ASN A 445 19.15 -2.22 10.58
CA ASN A 445 18.80 -3.37 9.75
C ASN A 445 19.29 -3.24 8.30
N ILE A 446 19.19 -2.04 7.70
CA ILE A 446 19.68 -1.79 6.33
C ILE A 446 21.20 -1.98 6.21
N ILE A 447 21.96 -1.51 7.21
CA ILE A 447 23.42 -1.64 7.22
C ILE A 447 23.81 -3.11 7.32
N GLU A 448 23.12 -3.87 8.15
CA GLU A 448 23.47 -5.26 8.42
C GLU A 448 22.95 -6.23 7.35
N ARG A 449 21.76 -5.98 6.79
CA ARG A 449 21.12 -6.80 5.76
C ARG A 449 20.64 -5.94 4.59
N PRO A 450 21.55 -5.54 3.68
CA PRO A 450 21.23 -4.60 2.60
C PRO A 450 20.33 -5.18 1.50
N ASP A 451 20.10 -6.50 1.48
CA ASP A 451 19.36 -7.16 0.41
C ASP A 451 17.90 -6.71 0.34
N GLY A 452 17.27 -6.41 1.49
CA GLY A 452 15.93 -5.85 1.54
C GLY A 452 15.82 -4.50 0.82
N VAL A 453 16.83 -3.63 0.96
CA VAL A 453 16.87 -2.34 0.24
C VAL A 453 17.14 -2.54 -1.25
N LYS A 454 17.97 -3.49 -1.64
CA LYS A 454 18.22 -3.79 -3.06
C LYS A 454 16.93 -4.22 -3.77
N ILE A 455 16.15 -5.11 -3.14
CA ILE A 455 14.86 -5.56 -3.68
C ILE A 455 13.87 -4.39 -3.70
N ALA A 456 13.75 -3.64 -2.61
CA ALA A 456 12.88 -2.48 -2.56
C ALA A 456 13.26 -1.43 -3.60
N ALA A 457 14.55 -1.18 -3.83
CA ALA A 457 15.04 -0.28 -4.87
C ALA A 457 14.60 -0.74 -6.27
N PHE A 458 14.67 -2.05 -6.54
CA PHE A 458 14.16 -2.61 -7.80
C PHE A 458 12.66 -2.34 -7.96
N PHE A 459 11.84 -2.62 -6.94
CA PHE A 459 10.40 -2.32 -6.97
C PHE A 459 10.12 -0.82 -7.11
N ILE A 460 10.84 0.03 -6.38
CA ILE A 460 10.69 1.50 -6.45
C ILE A 460 10.97 1.98 -7.87
N VAL A 461 12.09 1.55 -8.47
CA VAL A 461 12.45 1.93 -9.85
C VAL A 461 11.42 1.41 -10.84
N ALA A 462 10.98 0.15 -10.72
CA ALA A 462 9.97 -0.44 -11.58
C ALA A 462 8.63 0.31 -11.46
N ILE A 463 8.17 0.60 -10.25
CA ILE A 463 6.93 1.34 -9.99
C ILE A 463 7.04 2.77 -10.53
N ILE A 464 8.12 3.51 -10.25
CA ILE A 464 8.29 4.88 -10.72
C ILE A 464 8.36 4.91 -12.25
N THR A 465 9.14 4.03 -12.87
CA THR A 465 9.26 3.97 -14.34
C THR A 465 7.92 3.64 -14.99
N THR A 466 7.25 2.59 -14.55
CA THR A 466 5.93 2.21 -15.05
C THR A 466 4.92 3.33 -14.83
N SER A 467 4.96 3.99 -13.68
CA SER A 467 4.09 5.12 -13.35
C SER A 467 4.31 6.32 -14.27
N LEU A 468 5.56 6.68 -14.53
CA LEU A 468 5.89 7.80 -15.43
C LEU A 468 5.52 7.49 -16.89
N VAL A 469 5.83 6.28 -17.36
CA VAL A 469 5.44 5.83 -18.71
C VAL A 469 3.93 5.83 -18.85
N SER A 470 3.21 5.26 -17.89
CA SER A 470 1.74 5.25 -17.90
C SER A 470 1.16 6.66 -17.90
N ARG A 471 1.68 7.56 -17.05
CA ARG A 471 1.23 8.95 -17.01
C ARG A 471 1.50 9.69 -18.33
N ALA A 472 2.64 9.44 -18.97
CA ALA A 472 2.98 10.03 -20.25
C ALA A 472 2.04 9.54 -21.38
N THR A 473 1.79 8.23 -21.46
CA THR A 473 0.91 7.65 -22.49
C THR A 473 -0.55 8.05 -22.30
N ARG A 474 -1.01 8.21 -21.06
CA ARG A 474 -2.37 8.63 -20.71
C ARG A 474 -2.54 10.16 -20.60
N SER A 475 -1.48 10.91 -20.84
CA SER A 475 -1.47 12.37 -20.68
C SER A 475 -2.53 13.10 -21.49
N LEU A 476 -2.92 12.54 -22.64
CA LEU A 476 -3.91 13.09 -23.57
C LEU A 476 -5.32 12.48 -23.42
N GLU A 477 -5.57 11.67 -22.38
CA GLU A 477 -6.92 11.20 -22.04
C GLU A 477 -7.71 12.32 -21.34
N LEU A 478 -9.03 12.31 -21.51
CA LEU A 478 -9.92 13.20 -20.76
C LEU A 478 -9.96 12.78 -19.30
N ARG A 479 -9.60 13.69 -18.38
CA ARG A 479 -9.32 13.40 -16.96
C ARG A 479 -10.36 13.98 -16.01
N ALA A 480 -11.35 14.74 -16.51
CA ALA A 480 -12.42 15.26 -15.69
C ALA A 480 -13.40 14.14 -15.35
N VAL A 481 -13.60 13.91 -14.05
CA VAL A 481 -14.56 12.91 -13.54
C VAL A 481 -15.97 13.48 -13.55
N ASP A 482 -16.08 14.78 -13.26
CA ASP A 482 -17.32 15.52 -13.23
C ASP A 482 -17.07 16.98 -13.57
N VAL A 483 -18.07 17.65 -14.18
CA VAL A 483 -18.03 19.06 -14.55
C VAL A 483 -19.32 19.71 -14.07
N ASP A 484 -19.21 20.54 -13.04
CA ASP A 484 -20.34 21.20 -12.40
C ASP A 484 -20.24 22.72 -12.54
N PHE A 485 -21.35 23.37 -12.94
CA PHE A 485 -21.46 24.81 -13.08
C PHE A 485 -22.27 25.38 -11.93
N ASP A 486 -21.75 26.36 -11.22
CA ASP A 486 -22.54 27.07 -10.23
C ASP A 486 -23.68 27.91 -10.90
N ALA A 487 -24.61 28.40 -10.10
CA ALA A 487 -25.76 29.15 -10.59
C ALA A 487 -25.36 30.44 -11.36
N ALA A 488 -24.17 30.99 -11.11
CA ALA A 488 -23.65 32.16 -11.82
C ALA A 488 -23.05 31.75 -13.18
N ALA A 489 -22.30 30.67 -13.22
CA ALA A 489 -21.75 30.09 -14.45
C ALA A 489 -22.88 29.65 -15.41
N GLN A 490 -23.91 28.99 -14.85
CA GLN A 490 -25.07 28.57 -15.65
C GLN A 490 -25.78 29.78 -16.31
N ARG A 491 -26.00 30.88 -15.56
CA ARG A 491 -26.58 32.12 -16.15
C ARG A 491 -25.74 32.71 -17.25
N ILE A 492 -24.41 32.62 -17.17
CA ILE A 492 -23.49 33.08 -18.23
C ILE A 492 -23.69 32.25 -19.49
N LEU A 493 -23.74 30.91 -19.33
CA LEU A 493 -23.95 29.97 -20.42
C LEU A 493 -25.32 30.15 -21.09
N ASP A 494 -26.39 30.27 -20.29
CA ASP A 494 -27.76 30.48 -20.78
C ASP A 494 -27.87 31.76 -21.63
N LYS A 495 -27.16 32.83 -21.23
CA LYS A 495 -27.09 34.07 -22.00
C LYS A 495 -26.37 33.88 -23.33
N ALA A 496 -25.22 33.19 -23.34
CA ALA A 496 -24.47 32.90 -24.55
C ALA A 496 -25.26 32.00 -25.51
N THR A 497 -25.95 31.00 -24.97
CA THR A 497 -26.77 30.06 -25.76
C THR A 497 -27.92 30.76 -26.49
N ARG A 498 -28.54 31.77 -25.88
CA ARG A 498 -29.61 32.58 -26.52
C ARG A 498 -29.12 33.32 -27.76
N ASN A 499 -27.83 33.62 -27.83
CA ASN A 499 -27.20 34.25 -29.00
C ASN A 499 -26.83 33.23 -30.10
N GLY A 500 -27.10 31.93 -29.89
CA GLY A 500 -26.85 30.86 -30.85
C GLY A 500 -25.38 30.43 -30.97
N HIS A 501 -24.45 31.04 -30.25
CA HIS A 501 -23.02 30.76 -30.33
C HIS A 501 -22.36 30.83 -28.97
N VAL A 502 -21.57 29.82 -28.65
CA VAL A 502 -20.71 29.81 -27.44
C VAL A 502 -19.26 30.01 -27.85
N ARG A 503 -18.71 31.19 -27.56
CA ARG A 503 -17.34 31.58 -27.87
C ARG A 503 -16.58 31.86 -26.58
N VAL A 504 -15.47 31.18 -26.41
CA VAL A 504 -14.68 31.16 -25.19
C VAL A 504 -13.26 31.62 -25.49
N ILE A 505 -12.76 32.62 -24.77
CA ILE A 505 -11.35 32.99 -24.79
C ILE A 505 -10.66 32.32 -23.59
N ALA A 506 -9.70 31.43 -23.86
CA ALA A 506 -8.86 30.87 -22.83
C ALA A 506 -7.88 31.92 -22.32
N ASN A 507 -8.01 32.33 -21.07
CA ASN A 507 -7.19 33.38 -20.48
C ASN A 507 -6.36 32.81 -19.32
N GLU A 508 -5.05 33.09 -19.38
CA GLU A 508 -4.18 32.95 -18.22
C GLU A 508 -4.30 34.27 -17.42
N PRO A 509 -4.92 34.26 -16.23
CA PRO A 509 -5.19 35.49 -15.50
C PRO A 509 -3.91 36.09 -14.93
N ASP A 510 -3.68 37.39 -15.20
CA ASP A 510 -2.59 38.20 -14.67
C ASP A 510 -3.14 39.32 -13.77
N ALA A 511 -3.30 40.51 -14.30
CA ALA A 511 -3.81 41.67 -13.55
C ALA A 511 -5.31 41.60 -13.28
N ARG A 512 -6.07 40.87 -14.14
CA ARG A 512 -7.52 40.71 -14.08
C ARG A 512 -8.27 42.05 -14.11
N ASN A 513 -7.78 43.00 -14.90
CA ASN A 513 -8.34 44.33 -15.06
C ASN A 513 -9.00 44.47 -16.44
N GLU A 514 -9.67 45.62 -16.70
CA GLU A 514 -10.37 45.87 -17.96
C GLU A 514 -9.41 45.86 -19.15
N GLU A 515 -8.20 46.35 -18.96
CA GLU A 515 -7.20 46.46 -20.01
C GLU A 515 -6.75 45.08 -20.50
N GLU A 516 -6.47 44.15 -19.59
CA GLU A 516 -6.13 42.77 -19.94
C GLU A 516 -7.24 42.09 -20.77
N TYR A 517 -8.49 42.15 -20.31
CA TYR A 517 -9.60 41.53 -21.06
C TYR A 517 -9.85 42.19 -22.41
N ARG A 518 -9.75 43.48 -22.48
CA ARG A 518 -9.90 44.23 -23.77
C ARG A 518 -8.79 43.86 -24.75
N GLU A 519 -7.54 43.75 -24.27
CA GLU A 519 -6.41 43.36 -25.09
C GLU A 519 -6.57 41.92 -25.60
N LYS A 520 -7.01 40.99 -24.76
CA LYS A 520 -7.28 39.60 -25.18
C LYS A 520 -8.40 39.47 -26.20
N VAL A 521 -9.46 40.27 -26.11
CA VAL A 521 -10.49 40.31 -27.14
C VAL A 521 -9.92 40.83 -28.45
N ARG A 522 -9.12 41.92 -28.41
CA ARG A 522 -8.47 42.48 -29.60
C ARG A 522 -7.55 41.45 -30.26
N GLU A 523 -6.68 40.82 -29.49
CA GLU A 523 -5.77 39.76 -29.94
C GLU A 523 -6.53 38.61 -30.62
N ALA A 524 -7.60 38.10 -29.97
CA ALA A 524 -8.42 37.04 -30.53
C ALA A 524 -9.16 37.48 -31.84
N THR A 525 -9.53 38.76 -31.94
CA THR A 525 -10.18 39.31 -33.13
C THR A 525 -9.21 39.47 -34.29
N GLU A 526 -8.03 40.03 -34.04
CA GLU A 526 -7.00 40.28 -35.04
C GLU A 526 -6.36 38.98 -35.54
N ASN A 527 -6.00 38.06 -34.65
CA ASN A 527 -5.20 36.89 -34.99
C ASN A 527 -6.04 35.64 -35.27
N SER A 528 -7.15 35.44 -34.52
CA SER A 528 -7.99 34.24 -34.62
C SER A 528 -9.37 34.49 -35.24
N HIS A 529 -9.62 35.67 -35.81
CA HIS A 529 -10.88 36.05 -36.49
C HIS A 529 -12.12 35.89 -35.59
N LEU A 530 -12.03 36.28 -34.32
CA LEU A 530 -13.20 36.37 -33.44
C LEU A 530 -14.16 37.46 -34.04
N PRO A 531 -15.44 37.15 -34.30
CA PRO A 531 -16.37 38.14 -34.84
C PRO A 531 -16.57 39.33 -33.92
N HIS A 532 -16.61 40.54 -34.50
CA HIS A 532 -16.73 41.81 -33.78
C HIS A 532 -18.06 41.99 -33.02
N ASP A 533 -19.12 41.31 -33.44
CA ASP A 533 -20.48 41.40 -32.92
C ASP A 533 -20.76 40.42 -31.74
N CYS A 534 -19.76 39.67 -31.31
CA CYS A 534 -19.94 38.70 -30.23
C CYS A 534 -19.38 39.18 -28.87
N SER A 535 -20.03 38.73 -27.81
CA SER A 535 -19.55 38.90 -26.43
C SER A 535 -18.93 37.58 -25.96
N PRO A 536 -17.61 37.40 -26.02
CA PRO A 536 -16.97 36.14 -25.63
C PRO A 536 -17.02 35.95 -24.11
N ILE A 537 -16.97 34.70 -23.70
CA ILE A 537 -16.81 34.28 -22.31
C ILE A 537 -15.32 34.04 -22.08
N PHE A 538 -14.76 34.58 -21.01
CA PHE A 538 -13.40 34.23 -20.57
C PHE A 538 -13.42 32.96 -19.76
N LEU A 539 -12.49 32.05 -20.04
CA LEU A 539 -12.28 30.84 -19.26
C LEU A 539 -10.90 30.88 -18.59
N GLU A 540 -10.90 31.08 -17.29
CA GLU A 540 -9.69 31.15 -16.48
C GLU A 540 -9.50 29.82 -15.72
N VAL A 541 -8.47 29.07 -16.09
CA VAL A 541 -8.08 27.83 -15.42
C VAL A 541 -6.82 28.06 -14.61
N THR A 542 -6.90 27.86 -13.30
CA THR A 542 -5.73 27.94 -12.40
C THR A 542 -5.31 26.57 -11.96
N ILE A 543 -3.97 26.33 -11.94
CA ILE A 543 -3.44 25.02 -11.53
C ILE A 543 -3.62 24.82 -10.03
N SER A 544 -4.25 23.70 -9.67
CA SER A 544 -4.42 23.25 -8.29
C SER A 544 -3.18 22.48 -7.81
N ASP A 545 -3.19 21.16 -7.99
CA ASP A 545 -2.04 20.28 -7.76
C ASP A 545 -1.79 19.47 -9.03
N ALA A 546 -0.73 19.84 -9.76
CA ALA A 546 -0.37 19.19 -11.03
C ALA A 546 0.03 17.71 -10.86
N SER A 547 0.27 17.26 -9.64
CA SER A 547 0.55 15.85 -9.35
C SER A 547 -0.69 14.97 -9.38
N ASP A 548 -1.91 15.54 -9.22
CA ASP A 548 -3.15 14.80 -9.39
C ASP A 548 -3.40 14.49 -10.88
N PHE A 549 -4.09 13.40 -11.15
CA PHE A 549 -4.40 12.98 -12.51
C PHE A 549 -5.84 13.27 -12.88
N GLU A 550 -6.78 12.94 -12.03
CA GLU A 550 -8.21 13.15 -12.21
C GLU A 550 -8.72 14.24 -11.25
N SER A 551 -9.70 15.01 -11.68
CA SER A 551 -10.35 16.02 -10.85
C SER A 551 -11.81 16.21 -11.21
N ALA A 552 -12.65 16.53 -10.22
CA ALA A 552 -13.93 17.14 -10.42
C ALA A 552 -13.72 18.66 -10.66
N LEU A 553 -14.39 19.19 -11.66
CA LEU A 553 -14.28 20.60 -12.06
C LEU A 553 -15.52 21.34 -11.56
N HIS A 554 -15.35 22.20 -10.57
CA HIS A 554 -16.39 23.13 -10.10
C HIS A 554 -16.13 24.50 -10.70
N ILE A 555 -17.00 24.91 -11.64
CA ILE A 555 -16.87 26.12 -12.41
C ILE A 555 -17.67 27.24 -11.75
N HIS A 556 -17.01 28.32 -11.41
CA HIS A 556 -17.60 29.50 -10.82
C HIS A 556 -17.78 30.60 -11.87
N GLY A 557 -19.01 31.13 -11.99
CA GLY A 557 -19.31 32.26 -12.84
C GLY A 557 -19.04 33.58 -12.12
N GLU A 558 -18.34 34.51 -12.80
CA GLU A 558 -18.03 35.84 -12.30
C GLU A 558 -18.29 36.89 -13.41
N LYS A 559 -18.77 38.08 -13.03
CA LYS A 559 -18.76 39.25 -13.91
C LYS A 559 -17.76 40.25 -13.41
N ARG A 560 -16.75 40.58 -14.24
CA ARG A 560 -15.68 41.48 -13.84
C ARG A 560 -15.31 42.40 -14.99
N ALA A 561 -15.13 43.70 -14.70
CA ALA A 561 -14.80 44.72 -15.71
C ALA A 561 -15.73 44.70 -16.96
N GLY A 562 -17.02 44.33 -16.78
CA GLY A 562 -17.98 44.19 -17.87
C GLY A 562 -17.99 42.84 -18.60
N TYR A 563 -16.99 42.01 -18.42
CA TYR A 563 -16.84 40.70 -19.06
C TYR A 563 -17.41 39.56 -18.23
N GLN A 564 -17.86 38.49 -18.94
CA GLN A 564 -18.34 37.25 -18.35
C GLN A 564 -17.16 36.28 -18.21
N ILE A 565 -16.96 35.72 -17.01
CA ILE A 565 -15.78 34.90 -16.69
C ILE A 565 -16.24 33.57 -16.04
N LEU A 566 -15.71 32.47 -16.54
CA LEU A 566 -15.79 31.15 -15.93
C LEU A 566 -14.43 30.83 -15.32
N ARG A 567 -14.42 30.52 -14.01
CA ARG A 567 -13.20 30.20 -13.28
C ARG A 567 -13.24 28.78 -12.75
N VAL A 568 -12.12 28.09 -12.86
CA VAL A 568 -11.98 26.73 -12.36
C VAL A 568 -10.55 26.45 -11.89
N LYS A 569 -10.42 25.53 -10.91
CA LYS A 569 -9.14 24.98 -10.50
C LYS A 569 -9.00 23.57 -11.02
N SER A 570 -7.86 23.22 -11.64
CA SER A 570 -7.60 21.92 -12.23
C SER A 570 -6.13 21.54 -12.14
N PRO A 571 -5.79 20.24 -12.11
CA PRO A 571 -4.42 19.77 -12.26
C PRO A 571 -3.80 20.04 -13.64
N SER A 572 -4.62 20.23 -14.69
CA SER A 572 -4.18 20.46 -16.06
C SER A 572 -5.08 21.46 -16.77
N ILE A 573 -4.48 22.52 -17.31
CA ILE A 573 -5.21 23.59 -18.02
C ILE A 573 -5.89 23.03 -19.27
N ALA A 574 -5.14 22.39 -20.15
CA ALA A 574 -5.64 21.90 -21.44
C ALA A 574 -6.79 20.88 -21.27
N ASN A 575 -6.66 20.00 -20.27
CA ASN A 575 -7.67 18.97 -20.01
C ASN A 575 -8.96 19.57 -19.42
N ALA A 576 -8.84 20.56 -18.52
CA ALA A 576 -10.00 21.27 -17.99
C ALA A 576 -10.76 22.02 -19.08
N ILE A 577 -10.06 22.74 -19.96
CA ILE A 577 -10.68 23.44 -21.08
C ILE A 577 -11.43 22.45 -21.96
N ALA A 578 -10.79 21.33 -22.34
CA ALA A 578 -11.43 20.30 -23.16
C ALA A 578 -12.70 19.73 -22.52
N ALA A 579 -12.64 19.40 -21.22
CA ALA A 579 -13.78 18.86 -20.48
C ALA A 579 -14.94 19.86 -20.40
N ILE A 580 -14.66 21.12 -20.11
CA ILE A 580 -15.66 22.18 -20.02
C ILE A 580 -16.33 22.41 -21.39
N LEU A 581 -15.56 22.44 -22.47
CA LEU A 581 -16.11 22.61 -23.82
C LEU A 581 -17.02 21.45 -24.21
N LEU A 582 -16.62 20.20 -23.90
CA LEU A 582 -17.46 19.04 -24.18
C LEU A 582 -18.75 19.09 -23.35
N ARG A 583 -18.67 19.45 -22.08
CA ARG A 583 -19.84 19.60 -21.23
C ARG A 583 -20.79 20.70 -21.70
N ILE A 584 -20.27 21.86 -22.08
CA ILE A 584 -21.09 22.96 -22.68
C ILE A 584 -21.78 22.46 -23.94
N ARG A 585 -21.11 21.75 -24.83
CA ARG A 585 -21.73 21.16 -26.02
C ARG A 585 -22.87 20.22 -25.66
N ASP A 586 -22.65 19.32 -24.71
CA ASP A 586 -23.63 18.29 -24.32
C ASP A 586 -24.87 18.93 -23.67
N ASP A 587 -24.69 19.97 -22.84
CA ASP A 587 -25.76 20.66 -22.16
C ASP A 587 -26.53 21.60 -23.07
N THR A 588 -25.89 22.21 -24.07
CA THR A 588 -26.50 23.26 -24.92
C THR A 588 -26.87 22.80 -26.34
N GLY A 589 -26.30 21.67 -26.78
CA GLY A 589 -26.41 21.23 -28.18
C GLY A 589 -25.63 22.10 -29.19
N LEU A 590 -24.97 23.16 -28.73
CA LEU A 590 -24.18 24.06 -29.58
C LEU A 590 -22.72 23.62 -29.59
N ARG A 591 -22.05 23.82 -30.70
CA ARG A 591 -20.62 23.55 -30.86
C ARG A 591 -19.79 24.74 -30.34
N PRO A 592 -19.09 24.63 -29.18
CA PRO A 592 -18.32 25.74 -28.65
C PRO A 592 -17.06 26.01 -29.48
N HIS A 593 -16.65 27.28 -29.56
CA HIS A 593 -15.40 27.73 -30.14
C HIS A 593 -14.50 28.27 -29.02
N VAL A 594 -13.25 27.82 -28.94
CA VAL A 594 -12.26 28.33 -27.99
C VAL A 594 -11.12 29.03 -28.76
N TYR A 595 -10.72 30.18 -28.24
CA TYR A 595 -9.68 31.04 -28.80
C TYR A 595 -8.49 31.08 -27.84
N PHE A 596 -7.31 30.80 -28.36
CA PHE A 596 -6.05 30.82 -27.63
C PHE A 596 -5.11 31.86 -28.27
N ALA A 597 -4.30 32.48 -27.41
CA ALA A 597 -3.14 33.25 -27.87
C ALA A 597 -2.05 32.30 -28.39
N TRP A 598 -1.23 32.81 -29.31
CA TRP A 598 -0.06 32.08 -29.82
C TRP A 598 0.97 31.84 -28.69
N THR A 599 1.53 30.63 -28.65
CA THR A 599 2.58 30.27 -27.69
C THR A 599 3.90 29.98 -28.40
N GLU A 600 4.98 30.62 -27.95
CA GLU A 600 6.33 30.41 -28.47
C GLU A 600 7.22 29.68 -27.44
N GLY A 601 8.00 28.73 -27.91
CA GLY A 601 8.96 28.04 -27.03
C GLY A 601 9.42 26.68 -27.52
N ASN A 602 10.24 26.02 -26.70
CA ASN A 602 10.77 24.71 -27.02
C ASN A 602 9.73 23.60 -26.74
N PRO A 603 9.35 22.78 -27.76
CA PRO A 603 8.32 21.74 -27.61
C PRO A 603 8.63 20.71 -26.49
N LEU A 604 9.89 20.32 -26.31
CA LEU A 604 10.28 19.38 -25.24
C LEU A 604 10.07 20.01 -23.86
N LYS A 605 10.40 21.29 -23.70
CA LYS A 605 10.16 22.01 -22.45
C LYS A 605 8.66 22.12 -22.16
N PHE A 606 7.85 22.36 -23.16
CA PHE A 606 6.39 22.38 -23.03
C PHE A 606 5.83 21.02 -22.67
N LEU A 607 6.32 19.92 -23.26
CA LEU A 607 5.91 18.58 -22.92
C LEU A 607 6.21 18.25 -21.44
N VAL A 608 7.42 18.55 -20.99
CA VAL A 608 7.81 18.33 -19.58
C VAL A 608 6.95 19.18 -18.64
N ARG A 609 6.72 20.45 -18.95
CA ARG A 609 5.83 21.32 -18.17
C ARG A 609 4.41 20.76 -18.12
N TYR A 610 3.87 20.29 -19.24
CA TYR A 610 2.54 19.68 -19.27
C TYR A 610 2.43 18.45 -18.38
N LEU A 611 3.42 17.57 -18.40
CA LEU A 611 3.40 16.33 -17.61
C LEU A 611 3.56 16.57 -16.10
N PHE A 612 4.38 17.56 -15.71
CA PHE A 612 4.76 17.76 -14.30
C PHE A 612 4.13 18.99 -13.66
N SER A 613 3.83 20.04 -14.43
CA SER A 613 3.26 21.29 -13.92
C SER A 613 1.80 21.51 -14.32
N GLY A 614 1.25 20.70 -15.27
CA GLY A 614 -0.14 20.80 -15.72
C GLY A 614 -0.42 21.95 -16.71
N ASP A 615 0.59 22.77 -17.00
CA ASP A 615 0.62 23.82 -18.03
C ASP A 615 1.32 23.33 -19.32
N GLY A 616 2.07 24.12 -20.01
CA GLY A 616 2.77 23.73 -21.23
C GLY A 616 2.10 24.32 -22.46
N ASP A 617 2.18 23.64 -23.59
CA ASP A 617 1.53 24.12 -24.82
C ASP A 617 0.04 23.75 -24.82
N VAL A 618 -0.78 24.66 -24.29
CA VAL A 618 -2.22 24.41 -24.03
C VAL A 618 -3.03 24.15 -25.29
N PRO A 619 -2.90 24.93 -26.39
CA PRO A 619 -3.76 24.80 -27.59
C PRO A 619 -3.65 23.42 -28.26
N PRO A 620 -2.46 22.91 -28.66
CA PRO A 620 -2.34 21.63 -29.34
C PRO A 620 -2.71 20.46 -28.43
N VAL A 621 -2.42 20.55 -27.13
CA VAL A 621 -2.82 19.52 -26.14
C VAL A 621 -4.36 19.50 -26.01
N THR A 622 -5.02 20.65 -25.87
CA THR A 622 -6.49 20.74 -25.83
C THR A 622 -7.12 20.12 -27.07
N ARG A 623 -6.59 20.45 -28.26
CA ARG A 623 -7.06 19.89 -29.52
C ARG A 623 -6.95 18.37 -29.58
N GLU A 624 -5.84 17.81 -29.09
CA GLU A 624 -5.61 16.37 -29.10
C GLU A 624 -6.49 15.65 -28.07
N VAL A 625 -6.69 16.23 -26.87
CA VAL A 625 -7.63 15.70 -25.86
C VAL A 625 -9.06 15.67 -26.44
N LEU A 626 -9.50 16.77 -27.08
CA LEU A 626 -10.81 16.84 -27.74
C LEU A 626 -10.93 15.80 -28.87
N ARG A 627 -9.88 15.60 -29.68
CA ARG A 627 -9.88 14.60 -30.76
C ARG A 627 -10.04 13.18 -30.25
N ARG A 628 -9.45 12.86 -29.12
CA ARG A 628 -9.57 11.54 -28.49
C ARG A 628 -10.91 11.33 -27.79
N ALA A 629 -11.43 12.38 -27.15
CA ALA A 629 -12.69 12.31 -26.42
C ALA A 629 -13.92 12.32 -27.33
N GLU A 630 -13.85 13.05 -28.46
CA GLU A 630 -14.91 13.14 -29.49
C GLU A 630 -14.31 12.86 -30.87
N PRO A 631 -14.43 11.62 -31.35
CA PRO A 631 -13.93 11.24 -32.66
C PRO A 631 -14.65 11.93 -33.84
N ASP A 632 -15.95 12.26 -33.69
CA ASP A 632 -16.74 12.91 -34.72
C ASP A 632 -16.32 14.38 -34.88
N PRO A 633 -15.75 14.76 -36.05
CA PRO A 633 -15.30 16.14 -36.30
C PRO A 633 -16.42 17.17 -36.23
N GLU A 634 -17.66 16.79 -36.61
CA GLU A 634 -18.80 17.73 -36.64
C GLU A 634 -19.31 18.06 -35.23
N ARG A 635 -19.11 17.15 -34.28
CA ARG A 635 -19.48 17.33 -32.88
C ARG A 635 -18.36 17.89 -32.00
N ARG A 636 -17.13 17.88 -32.50
CA ARG A 636 -15.95 18.31 -31.76
C ARG A 636 -15.91 19.82 -31.58
N PRO A 637 -15.71 20.37 -30.36
CA PRO A 637 -15.44 21.79 -30.15
C PRO A 637 -14.31 22.32 -31.04
N VAL A 638 -14.43 23.55 -31.51
CA VAL A 638 -13.46 24.16 -32.44
C VAL A 638 -12.37 24.88 -31.65
N VAL A 639 -11.12 24.63 -32.02
CA VAL A 639 -9.93 25.26 -31.40
C VAL A 639 -9.32 26.23 -32.41
N HIS A 640 -9.28 27.51 -32.05
CA HIS A 640 -8.61 28.56 -32.78
C HIS A 640 -7.32 28.97 -32.08
N VAL A 641 -6.25 29.13 -32.84
CA VAL A 641 -4.93 29.54 -32.33
C VAL A 641 -4.45 30.65 -33.24
N GLY A 642 -4.19 31.83 -32.68
CA GLY A 642 -3.73 32.98 -33.39
C GLY A 642 -2.62 33.72 -32.71
#